data_539442ed148f4c22027eb574b09303a5
#
_entry.id   539442ed148f4c22027eb574b09303a5
#
_cell.length_a   1.000
_cell.length_b   1.000
_cell.length_c   1.000
_cell.angle_alpha   90.00
_cell.angle_beta   90.00
_cell.angle_gamma   90.00
#
_symmetry.space_group_name_H-M   'P 1'
#
loop_
_entity.id
_entity.type
_entity.pdbx_description
1 polymer ?
#
loop_
_entity_poly.entity_id
_entity_poly.type
_entity_poly.pdbx_seq_one_letter_code
_entity_poly.pdbx_strand_id
1 'polypeptide(L)'
;MTDDRAKPSFARSRYRSRYRLHWLFLAVLLGGAVLRMCAFIAYQPAILYVDSFRYLDNLVALDPTQLDPIGYDLILRLLLNFGGLRGVTGIQHLAGLGIGVAGYALALRHGARHWLAALAAAPILLDAYQVQIEQNVMSDVWLEVLLIAVLWVLAARGEPSTRQAAIAGLLLGCAVIVRTIAVPLALPLLGYLLIAGGRWRTRASWSRIATRSGAMLACFGLVLFCYAGYFHRETGQWGLTGSASGDVLYGRTANVVDCAKLHVSADLSQLCPPEPLSERKGVDYYAHSEVVPAFLPPGTTTEDLQRRFAVTVIEQQPGAVAGAIVGDFAKGFAWHRTTLPGDVPVERWQFQTFYPLWSIDETQVWAAAIRYGGEDPVVNNGVAAFLRDYQLHGGYLPGPVQGIFAVFGLIGGFGFARRPAGIRAITLLATGFGLVLLFASAMFEFSWRYQLPGLVLLPLGGVLGMTVLMGPLKRPAAKSRRSTLSAFPDQVDWSAMNDFTDRYGAPDFKPVLVVIAAYNEEGGIGGVLDNLPKECCGLPVDVLVVVDGCADGTARVAAEHGAYTCVAPTNRGQGAALRLGYHMAAMGGAEYVVTTDADGQYENDEMPMLLRPIMDDAADFTTGSRRLGVAPGDDKVRWLGVRVYATLASILTARHITDTSFGFRGMRTSLACSVELQQPQYQASELLISVLAGGARLLELPMTMRVRSAGTTKKGNNFVYGMRYGKVMTRTWLREYVLRRVTRRPLPTGASASSVDQAA
;
A
#
# COMPACT_ATOMS: atom_id res chain seq x y z
N MET A 1 -10.75 58.23 -17.15
CA MET A 1 -10.61 57.35 -18.33
C MET A 1 -9.12 57.01 -18.42
N THR A 2 -8.64 55.84 -18.18
CA THR A 2 -9.05 54.49 -18.49
C THR A 2 -8.62 53.52 -17.37
N ASP A 3 -9.54 52.66 -17.05
CA ASP A 3 -9.47 51.54 -16.12
C ASP A 3 -8.62 50.40 -16.75
N ASP A 4 -7.60 49.90 -16.02
CA ASP A 4 -6.91 48.68 -16.43
C ASP A 4 -6.80 47.74 -15.24
N ARG A 5 -7.82 46.91 -15.06
CA ARG A 5 -7.91 45.82 -14.09
C ARG A 5 -7.01 44.66 -14.51
N ALA A 6 -5.79 44.60 -14.01
CA ALA A 6 -4.98 43.43 -14.10
C ALA A 6 -5.53 42.26 -13.22
N LYS A 7 -6.17 41.31 -13.85
CA LYS A 7 -6.69 40.08 -13.20
C LYS A 7 -5.53 39.19 -12.69
N PRO A 8 -5.66 38.56 -11.52
CA PRO A 8 -4.63 37.68 -10.97
C PRO A 8 -4.60 36.32 -11.70
N SER A 9 -3.76 36.20 -12.73
CA SER A 9 -3.60 34.96 -13.52
C SER A 9 -2.56 33.97 -12.96
N PHE A 10 -1.75 34.35 -11.97
CA PHE A 10 -0.55 33.60 -11.56
C PHE A 10 -0.83 32.41 -10.62
N ALA A 11 -1.89 32.40 -9.84
CA ALA A 11 -2.19 31.31 -8.90
C ALA A 11 -2.77 30.07 -9.60
N ARG A 12 -3.57 30.25 -10.65
CA ARG A 12 -4.18 29.15 -11.43
C ARG A 12 -3.17 28.34 -12.26
N SER A 13 -2.07 28.94 -12.67
CA SER A 13 -1.05 28.29 -13.54
C SER A 13 -0.23 27.23 -12.81
N ARG A 14 0.13 27.43 -11.53
CA ARG A 14 0.93 26.47 -10.75
C ARG A 14 0.14 25.27 -10.25
N TYR A 15 -1.13 25.43 -9.95
CA TYR A 15 -2.00 24.30 -9.61
C TYR A 15 -2.27 23.41 -10.83
N ARG A 16 -2.51 23.98 -12.01
CA ARG A 16 -2.67 23.25 -13.28
C ARG A 16 -1.42 22.43 -13.67
N SER A 17 -0.20 22.87 -13.34
CA SER A 17 1.01 22.14 -13.74
C SER A 17 1.24 20.87 -12.90
N ARG A 18 0.83 20.81 -11.64
CA ARG A 18 0.98 19.62 -10.78
C ARG A 18 -0.04 18.53 -11.12
N TYR A 19 -1.29 18.86 -11.43
CA TYR A 19 -2.29 17.91 -11.90
C TYR A 19 -1.96 17.38 -13.30
N ARG A 20 -1.35 18.18 -14.16
CA ARG A 20 -0.87 17.73 -15.49
C ARG A 20 0.17 16.61 -15.44
N LEU A 21 0.86 16.42 -14.31
CA LEU A 21 1.89 15.39 -14.18
C LEU A 21 1.30 13.97 -13.95
N HIS A 22 0.17 13.86 -13.26
CA HIS A 22 -0.47 12.59 -12.89
C HIS A 22 -1.80 12.34 -13.63
N TRP A 23 -2.19 13.22 -14.55
CA TRP A 23 -3.50 13.15 -15.20
C TRP A 23 -3.77 11.82 -15.90
N LEU A 24 -2.74 11.25 -16.56
CA LEU A 24 -2.85 9.97 -17.24
C LEU A 24 -3.18 8.84 -16.26
N PHE A 25 -2.48 8.80 -15.13
CA PHE A 25 -2.78 7.81 -14.10
C PHE A 25 -4.18 8.02 -13.50
N LEU A 26 -4.56 9.26 -13.26
CA LEU A 26 -5.90 9.56 -12.73
C LEU A 26 -7.00 9.16 -13.72
N ALA A 27 -6.79 9.34 -15.02
CA ALA A 27 -7.72 8.90 -16.06
C ALA A 27 -7.82 7.36 -16.09
N VAL A 28 -6.69 6.65 -16.05
CA VAL A 28 -6.65 5.18 -15.99
C VAL A 28 -7.31 4.65 -14.71
N LEU A 29 -7.03 5.27 -13.56
CA LEU A 29 -7.64 4.90 -12.28
C LEU A 29 -9.17 5.12 -12.29
N LEU A 30 -9.62 6.24 -12.84
CA LEU A 30 -11.06 6.52 -13.00
C LEU A 30 -11.72 5.51 -13.93
N GLY A 31 -11.10 5.20 -15.09
CA GLY A 31 -11.57 4.17 -16.00
C GLY A 31 -11.68 2.81 -15.31
N GLY A 32 -10.65 2.41 -14.56
CA GLY A 32 -10.65 1.19 -13.76
C GLY A 32 -11.73 1.16 -12.67
N ALA A 33 -12.00 2.30 -12.03
CA ALA A 33 -13.08 2.42 -11.04
C ALA A 33 -14.46 2.31 -11.69
N VAL A 34 -14.65 2.91 -12.88
CA VAL A 34 -15.90 2.80 -13.65
C VAL A 34 -16.16 1.35 -14.07
N LEU A 35 -15.15 0.65 -14.61
CA LEU A 35 -15.29 -0.76 -15.00
C LEU A 35 -15.69 -1.65 -13.81
N ARG A 36 -15.09 -1.44 -12.65
CA ARG A 36 -15.42 -2.17 -11.42
C ARG A 36 -16.82 -1.84 -10.91
N MET A 37 -17.23 -0.59 -10.98
CA MET A 37 -18.60 -0.20 -10.65
C MET A 37 -19.59 -0.86 -11.61
N CYS A 38 -19.29 -0.90 -12.91
CA CYS A 38 -20.11 -1.63 -13.87
C CYS A 38 -20.19 -3.13 -13.54
N ALA A 39 -19.08 -3.80 -13.23
CA ALA A 39 -19.07 -5.21 -12.85
C ALA A 39 -19.87 -5.46 -11.57
N PHE A 40 -19.70 -4.61 -10.57
CA PHE A 40 -20.43 -4.68 -9.32
C PHE A 40 -21.95 -4.49 -9.50
N ILE A 41 -22.39 -3.63 -10.43
CA ILE A 41 -23.80 -3.44 -10.75
C ILE A 41 -24.34 -4.57 -11.65
N ALA A 42 -23.48 -5.10 -12.53
CA ALA A 42 -23.90 -6.09 -13.51
C ALA A 42 -24.25 -7.44 -12.90
N TYR A 43 -23.54 -7.87 -11.86
CA TYR A 43 -23.68 -9.21 -11.29
C TYR A 43 -23.86 -9.14 -9.77
N GLN A 44 -25.08 -9.37 -9.32
CA GLN A 44 -25.40 -9.34 -7.90
C GLN A 44 -25.80 -10.73 -7.41
N PRO A 45 -25.43 -11.10 -6.15
CA PRO A 45 -24.52 -10.42 -5.22
C PRO A 45 -23.04 -10.59 -5.57
N ALA A 46 -22.68 -11.59 -6.37
CA ALA A 46 -21.35 -11.95 -6.86
C ALA A 46 -21.48 -12.92 -8.04
N ILE A 47 -20.43 -13.18 -8.78
CA ILE A 47 -20.34 -14.36 -9.65
C ILE A 47 -19.79 -15.52 -8.81
N LEU A 48 -20.42 -16.69 -8.90
CA LEU A 48 -19.97 -17.92 -8.24
C LEU A 48 -19.43 -18.90 -9.28
N TYR A 49 -18.20 -19.33 -9.09
CA TYR A 49 -17.53 -20.35 -9.91
C TYR A 49 -17.38 -21.65 -9.11
N VAL A 50 -16.98 -22.74 -9.71
CA VAL A 50 -16.77 -24.04 -9.04
C VAL A 50 -15.94 -23.90 -7.77
N ASP A 51 -14.81 -23.16 -7.85
CA ASP A 51 -13.94 -22.90 -6.70
C ASP A 51 -14.66 -22.13 -5.58
N SER A 52 -15.58 -21.21 -5.93
CA SER A 52 -16.33 -20.43 -4.94
C SER A 52 -17.12 -21.32 -3.98
N PHE A 53 -17.67 -22.42 -4.48
CA PHE A 53 -18.42 -23.38 -3.65
C PHE A 53 -17.50 -24.10 -2.68
N ARG A 54 -16.33 -24.54 -3.16
CA ARG A 54 -15.31 -25.15 -2.25
C ARG A 54 -14.96 -24.22 -1.10
N TYR A 55 -14.72 -22.93 -1.36
CA TYR A 55 -14.42 -21.95 -0.34
C TYR A 55 -15.61 -21.69 0.60
N LEU A 56 -16.83 -21.56 0.05
CA LEU A 56 -18.05 -21.29 0.85
C LEU A 56 -18.42 -22.49 1.72
N ASP A 57 -18.30 -23.71 1.21
CA ASP A 57 -18.58 -24.92 1.96
C ASP A 57 -17.56 -25.17 3.06
N ASN A 58 -16.30 -24.76 2.85
CA ASN A 58 -15.22 -24.91 3.82
C ASN A 58 -15.23 -23.87 4.95
N LEU A 59 -16.09 -22.87 4.90
CA LEU A 59 -16.13 -21.79 5.93
C LEU A 59 -16.45 -22.30 7.35
N VAL A 60 -17.14 -23.40 7.48
CA VAL A 60 -17.56 -23.94 8.78
C VAL A 60 -16.45 -24.82 9.37
N ALA A 61 -15.97 -25.77 8.61
CA ALA A 61 -15.03 -26.80 9.07
C ALA A 61 -13.57 -26.36 8.96
N LEU A 62 -13.24 -25.49 8.00
CA LEU A 62 -11.86 -25.11 7.64
C LEU A 62 -10.99 -26.35 7.36
N ASP A 63 -11.58 -27.32 6.65
CA ASP A 63 -10.97 -28.59 6.32
C ASP A 63 -9.74 -28.38 5.39
N PRO A 64 -8.52 -28.71 5.80
CA PRO A 64 -7.33 -28.55 5.00
C PRO A 64 -7.15 -29.62 3.92
N THR A 65 -8.02 -30.64 3.87
CA THR A 65 -7.99 -31.72 2.88
C THR A 65 -8.49 -31.30 1.51
N GLN A 66 -9.06 -30.11 1.41
CA GLN A 66 -9.50 -29.52 0.16
C GLN A 66 -8.33 -29.30 -0.81
N LEU A 67 -8.64 -29.10 -2.09
CA LEU A 67 -7.68 -28.86 -3.16
C LEU A 67 -6.85 -27.57 -2.91
N ASP A 68 -7.50 -26.54 -2.37
CA ASP A 68 -6.88 -25.26 -2.03
C ASP A 68 -6.59 -25.17 -0.52
N PRO A 69 -5.52 -24.49 -0.09
CA PRO A 69 -5.27 -24.24 1.32
C PRO A 69 -6.30 -23.26 1.90
N ILE A 70 -6.55 -23.35 3.22
CA ILE A 70 -7.60 -22.57 3.93
C ILE A 70 -7.32 -21.05 4.04
N GLY A 71 -6.21 -20.56 3.52
CA GLY A 71 -5.85 -19.15 3.69
C GLY A 71 -6.88 -18.17 3.13
N TYR A 72 -7.48 -18.51 1.98
CA TYR A 72 -8.55 -17.69 1.45
C TYR A 72 -9.86 -17.85 2.23
N ASP A 73 -10.16 -19.04 2.73
CA ASP A 73 -11.36 -19.30 3.54
C ASP A 73 -11.37 -18.42 4.81
N LEU A 74 -10.21 -18.25 5.45
CA LEU A 74 -10.06 -17.33 6.59
C LEU A 74 -10.31 -15.87 6.19
N ILE A 75 -9.82 -15.43 5.04
CA ILE A 75 -10.08 -14.09 4.52
C ILE A 75 -11.56 -13.95 4.18
N LEU A 76 -12.15 -14.91 3.47
CA LEU A 76 -13.55 -14.90 3.06
C LEU A 76 -14.50 -14.86 4.27
N ARG A 77 -14.22 -15.69 5.29
CA ARG A 77 -14.96 -15.68 6.55
C ARG A 77 -14.98 -14.31 7.23
N LEU A 78 -13.84 -13.59 7.18
CA LEU A 78 -13.77 -12.23 7.69
C LEU A 78 -14.57 -11.26 6.82
N LEU A 79 -14.45 -11.34 5.50
CA LEU A 79 -15.04 -10.40 4.55
C LEU A 79 -16.57 -10.48 4.51
N LEU A 80 -17.13 -11.68 4.64
CA LEU A 80 -18.59 -11.89 4.66
C LEU A 80 -19.30 -11.10 5.77
N ASN A 81 -18.60 -10.76 6.87
CA ASN A 81 -19.17 -9.90 7.91
C ASN A 81 -19.39 -8.43 7.46
N PHE A 82 -18.85 -8.02 6.32
CA PHE A 82 -18.95 -6.65 5.81
C PHE A 82 -19.98 -6.50 4.66
N GLY A 83 -21.08 -7.23 4.74
CA GLY A 83 -22.19 -7.11 3.78
C GLY A 83 -22.31 -8.32 2.84
N GLY A 84 -21.95 -9.51 3.32
CA GLY A 84 -22.10 -10.76 2.58
C GLY A 84 -21.27 -10.80 1.30
N LEU A 85 -21.76 -11.49 0.28
CA LEU A 85 -21.07 -11.64 -1.00
C LEU A 85 -20.83 -10.29 -1.71
N ARG A 86 -21.77 -9.32 -1.59
CA ARG A 86 -21.56 -7.95 -2.11
C ARG A 86 -20.38 -7.27 -1.44
N GLY A 87 -20.24 -7.43 -0.13
CA GLY A 87 -19.10 -6.91 0.61
C GLY A 87 -17.78 -7.52 0.15
N VAL A 88 -17.76 -8.83 -0.10
CA VAL A 88 -16.58 -9.55 -0.62
C VAL A 88 -16.14 -8.96 -1.95
N THR A 89 -17.04 -8.91 -2.95
CA THR A 89 -16.71 -8.40 -4.30
C THR A 89 -16.35 -6.91 -4.27
N GLY A 90 -17.07 -6.10 -3.48
CA GLY A 90 -16.77 -4.69 -3.30
C GLY A 90 -15.36 -4.44 -2.74
N ILE A 91 -14.93 -5.24 -1.74
CA ILE A 91 -13.58 -5.15 -1.16
C ILE A 91 -12.53 -5.67 -2.15
N GLN A 92 -12.82 -6.73 -2.92
CA GLN A 92 -11.92 -7.23 -3.98
C GLN A 92 -11.70 -6.17 -5.07
N HIS A 93 -12.73 -5.46 -5.52
CA HIS A 93 -12.59 -4.33 -6.43
C HIS A 93 -11.75 -3.18 -5.86
N LEU A 94 -11.95 -2.85 -4.58
CA LEU A 94 -11.10 -1.86 -3.90
C LEU A 94 -9.65 -2.32 -3.79
N ALA A 95 -9.42 -3.61 -3.55
CA ALA A 95 -8.09 -4.20 -3.53
C ALA A 95 -7.41 -4.10 -4.91
N GLY A 96 -8.10 -4.41 -6.01
CA GLY A 96 -7.59 -4.25 -7.37
C GLY A 96 -7.20 -2.81 -7.69
N LEU A 97 -8.03 -1.82 -7.31
CA LEU A 97 -7.67 -0.40 -7.41
C LEU A 97 -6.44 -0.07 -6.56
N GLY A 98 -6.37 -0.61 -5.34
CA GLY A 98 -5.24 -0.44 -4.42
C GLY A 98 -3.93 -1.00 -4.98
N ILE A 99 -3.96 -2.17 -5.62
CA ILE A 99 -2.80 -2.77 -6.31
C ILE A 99 -2.31 -1.84 -7.42
N GLY A 100 -3.22 -1.30 -8.24
CA GLY A 100 -2.87 -0.34 -9.29
C GLY A 100 -2.20 0.93 -8.74
N VAL A 101 -2.75 1.51 -7.66
CA VAL A 101 -2.16 2.66 -6.97
C VAL A 101 -0.78 2.31 -6.38
N ALA A 102 -0.65 1.12 -5.78
CA ALA A 102 0.59 0.65 -5.20
C ALA A 102 1.67 0.45 -6.28
N GLY A 103 1.35 -0.19 -7.39
CA GLY A 103 2.26 -0.38 -8.53
C GLY A 103 2.72 0.95 -9.12
N TYR A 104 1.80 1.89 -9.35
CA TYR A 104 2.12 3.25 -9.80
C TYR A 104 3.09 3.96 -8.86
N ALA A 105 2.80 3.97 -7.57
CA ALA A 105 3.63 4.63 -6.57
C ALA A 105 4.99 3.95 -6.41
N LEU A 106 5.06 2.61 -6.53
CA LEU A 106 6.30 1.84 -6.51
C LEU A 106 7.21 2.22 -7.70
N ALA A 107 6.65 2.30 -8.91
CA ALA A 107 7.37 2.71 -10.10
C ALA A 107 7.94 4.14 -9.94
N LEU A 108 7.13 5.09 -9.46
CA LEU A 108 7.58 6.45 -9.19
C LEU A 108 8.66 6.51 -8.11
N ARG A 109 8.55 5.70 -7.06
CA ARG A 109 9.56 5.63 -5.98
C ARG A 109 10.93 5.27 -6.51
N HIS A 110 11.00 4.44 -7.55
CA HIS A 110 12.24 4.04 -8.21
C HIS A 110 12.65 4.95 -9.38
N GLY A 111 11.96 6.06 -9.59
CA GLY A 111 12.34 7.11 -10.53
C GLY A 111 11.75 6.96 -11.94
N ALA A 112 10.73 6.14 -12.12
CA ALA A 112 10.00 6.07 -13.37
C ALA A 112 9.34 7.42 -13.72
N ARG A 113 9.23 7.71 -15.00
CA ARG A 113 8.46 8.88 -15.48
C ARG A 113 6.97 8.63 -15.18
N HIS A 114 6.19 9.68 -14.94
CA HIS A 114 4.77 9.56 -14.56
C HIS A 114 3.95 8.76 -15.57
N TRP A 115 4.19 8.96 -16.86
CA TRP A 115 3.49 8.22 -17.91
C TRP A 115 3.90 6.73 -17.96
N LEU A 116 5.19 6.42 -17.72
CA LEU A 116 5.64 5.03 -17.59
C LEU A 116 5.04 4.35 -16.35
N ALA A 117 5.00 5.06 -15.23
CA ALA A 117 4.36 4.53 -14.02
C ALA A 117 2.86 4.28 -14.24
N ALA A 118 2.16 5.16 -14.99
CA ALA A 118 0.77 4.94 -15.37
C ALA A 118 0.62 3.70 -16.27
N LEU A 119 1.57 3.48 -17.19
CA LEU A 119 1.62 2.30 -18.04
C LEU A 119 1.81 1.00 -17.22
N ALA A 120 2.57 1.04 -16.12
CA ALA A 120 2.71 -0.10 -15.22
C ALA A 120 1.41 -0.47 -14.50
N ALA A 121 0.56 0.52 -14.21
CA ALA A 121 -0.70 0.32 -13.50
C ALA A 121 -1.89 0.07 -14.44
N ALA A 122 -1.79 0.43 -15.72
CA ALA A 122 -2.91 0.33 -16.64
C ALA A 122 -3.45 -1.11 -16.81
N PRO A 123 -2.62 -2.16 -16.94
CA PRO A 123 -3.12 -3.52 -17.11
C PRO A 123 -3.99 -3.97 -15.95
N ILE A 124 -3.53 -3.87 -14.72
CA ILE A 124 -4.33 -4.29 -13.55
C ILE A 124 -5.62 -3.46 -13.38
N LEU A 125 -5.61 -2.20 -13.84
CA LEU A 125 -6.76 -1.32 -13.70
C LEU A 125 -7.81 -1.52 -14.80
N LEU A 126 -7.39 -1.84 -16.03
CA LEU A 126 -8.25 -1.83 -17.21
C LEU A 126 -8.52 -3.20 -17.84
N ASP A 127 -7.76 -4.26 -17.51
CA ASP A 127 -7.99 -5.58 -18.07
C ASP A 127 -9.32 -6.16 -17.57
N ALA A 128 -10.21 -6.47 -18.51
CA ALA A 128 -11.57 -6.92 -18.20
C ALA A 128 -11.60 -8.31 -17.54
N TYR A 129 -10.61 -9.18 -17.82
CA TYR A 129 -10.51 -10.48 -17.14
C TYR A 129 -10.13 -10.32 -15.66
N GLN A 130 -9.29 -9.33 -15.34
CA GLN A 130 -9.00 -8.97 -13.96
C GLN A 130 -10.26 -8.46 -13.25
N VAL A 131 -11.01 -7.56 -13.89
CA VAL A 131 -12.26 -7.03 -13.31
C VAL A 131 -13.30 -8.14 -13.13
N GLN A 132 -13.37 -9.09 -14.06
CA GLN A 132 -14.27 -10.24 -13.97
C GLN A 132 -13.90 -11.15 -12.79
N ILE A 133 -12.62 -11.46 -12.59
CA ILE A 133 -12.17 -12.29 -11.46
C ILE A 133 -12.39 -11.59 -10.10
N GLU A 134 -12.28 -10.26 -10.05
CA GLU A 134 -12.59 -9.50 -8.84
C GLU A 134 -14.10 -9.53 -8.49
N GLN A 135 -14.98 -9.77 -9.47
CA GLN A 135 -16.42 -9.97 -9.26
C GLN A 135 -16.77 -11.41 -8.84
N ASN A 136 -15.84 -12.35 -9.00
CA ASN A 136 -15.97 -13.71 -8.51
C ASN A 136 -15.50 -13.84 -7.05
N VAL A 137 -16.05 -14.80 -6.32
CA VAL A 137 -15.57 -15.18 -5.00
C VAL A 137 -14.34 -16.08 -5.15
N MET A 138 -13.15 -15.45 -5.32
CA MET A 138 -11.92 -16.12 -5.72
C MET A 138 -10.69 -15.60 -4.97
N SER A 139 -9.70 -16.47 -4.80
CA SER A 139 -8.47 -16.18 -4.03
C SER A 139 -7.43 -15.34 -4.79
N ASP A 140 -7.57 -15.15 -6.10
CA ASP A 140 -6.55 -14.57 -6.99
C ASP A 140 -6.13 -13.16 -6.59
N VAL A 141 -7.09 -12.29 -6.31
CA VAL A 141 -6.83 -10.88 -5.91
C VAL A 141 -6.01 -10.81 -4.62
N TRP A 142 -6.23 -11.72 -3.69
CA TRP A 142 -5.53 -11.74 -2.41
C TRP A 142 -4.09 -12.21 -2.54
N LEU A 143 -3.82 -13.14 -3.46
CA LEU A 143 -2.45 -13.46 -3.87
C LEU A 143 -1.74 -12.21 -4.39
N GLU A 144 -2.37 -11.46 -5.31
CA GLU A 144 -1.80 -10.23 -5.88
C GLU A 144 -1.53 -9.16 -4.82
N VAL A 145 -2.46 -8.98 -3.85
CA VAL A 145 -2.27 -8.07 -2.70
C VAL A 145 -1.03 -8.44 -1.90
N LEU A 146 -0.84 -9.72 -1.61
CA LEU A 146 0.32 -10.19 -0.83
C LEU A 146 1.62 -10.00 -1.61
N LEU A 147 1.63 -10.28 -2.91
CA LEU A 147 2.81 -10.11 -3.75
C LEU A 147 3.23 -8.64 -3.90
N ILE A 148 2.26 -7.74 -4.12
CA ILE A 148 2.58 -6.30 -4.15
C ILE A 148 3.05 -5.79 -2.78
N ALA A 149 2.53 -6.35 -1.68
CA ALA A 149 2.99 -6.04 -0.32
C ALA A 149 4.45 -6.48 -0.11
N VAL A 150 4.85 -7.66 -0.59
CA VAL A 150 6.26 -8.12 -0.57
C VAL A 150 7.14 -7.11 -1.30
N LEU A 151 6.76 -6.71 -2.52
CA LEU A 151 7.50 -5.71 -3.30
C LEU A 151 7.59 -4.37 -2.56
N TRP A 152 6.54 -3.92 -1.90
CA TRP A 152 6.53 -2.68 -1.11
C TRP A 152 7.45 -2.71 0.10
N VAL A 153 7.47 -3.82 0.84
CA VAL A 153 8.35 -4.01 2.00
C VAL A 153 9.82 -3.94 1.57
N LEU A 154 10.13 -4.53 0.42
CA LEU A 154 11.49 -4.60 -0.12
C LEU A 154 11.90 -3.37 -0.95
N ALA A 155 10.97 -2.50 -1.32
CA ALA A 155 11.20 -1.30 -2.12
C ALA A 155 11.98 -0.19 -1.38
N ALA A 156 12.77 -0.51 -0.37
CA ALA A 156 13.64 0.43 0.31
C ALA A 156 14.72 0.97 -0.66
N ARG A 157 15.16 2.22 -0.47
CA ARG A 157 16.17 2.86 -1.33
C ARG A 157 17.61 2.39 -1.09
N GLY A 158 17.81 1.36 -0.29
CA GLY A 158 19.11 0.80 0.05
C GLY A 158 19.04 -0.72 0.15
N GLU A 159 20.02 -1.30 0.82
CA GLU A 159 19.99 -2.71 1.16
C GLU A 159 18.80 -3.01 2.08
N PRO A 160 18.03 -4.09 1.85
CA PRO A 160 16.93 -4.46 2.74
C PRO A 160 17.48 -4.82 4.14
N SER A 161 16.77 -4.40 5.18
CA SER A 161 17.08 -4.83 6.56
C SER A 161 16.66 -6.28 6.78
N THR A 162 17.23 -6.93 7.80
CA THR A 162 16.83 -8.29 8.22
C THR A 162 15.33 -8.36 8.56
N ARG A 163 14.79 -7.31 9.21
CA ARG A 163 13.35 -7.20 9.49
C ARG A 163 12.51 -7.17 8.22
N GLN A 164 12.92 -6.44 7.19
CA GLN A 164 12.20 -6.39 5.90
C GLN A 164 12.25 -7.74 5.20
N ALA A 165 13.40 -8.45 5.24
CA ALA A 165 13.52 -9.79 4.70
C ALA A 165 12.60 -10.78 5.45
N ALA A 166 12.56 -10.73 6.77
CA ALA A 166 11.67 -11.54 7.60
C ALA A 166 10.18 -11.29 7.27
N ILE A 167 9.76 -10.01 7.19
CA ILE A 167 8.38 -9.64 6.82
C ILE A 167 8.05 -10.10 5.39
N ALA A 168 8.98 -9.99 4.45
CA ALA A 168 8.78 -10.47 3.09
C ALA A 168 8.60 -12.00 3.05
N GLY A 169 9.37 -12.74 3.85
CA GLY A 169 9.22 -14.19 4.02
C GLY A 169 7.87 -14.57 4.64
N LEU A 170 7.44 -13.85 5.69
CA LEU A 170 6.12 -14.03 6.30
C LEU A 170 4.99 -13.82 5.30
N LEU A 171 5.02 -12.69 4.56
CA LEU A 171 4.00 -12.36 3.56
C LEU A 171 3.97 -13.38 2.42
N LEU A 172 5.14 -13.87 1.99
CA LEU A 172 5.22 -14.90 0.96
C LEU A 172 4.69 -16.24 1.49
N GLY A 173 4.95 -16.60 2.75
CA GLY A 173 4.32 -17.75 3.41
C GLY A 173 2.79 -17.64 3.46
N CYS A 174 2.27 -16.45 3.80
CA CYS A 174 0.82 -16.18 3.72
C CYS A 174 0.30 -16.30 2.28
N ALA A 175 1.07 -15.88 1.27
CA ALA A 175 0.68 -16.05 -0.14
C ALA A 175 0.57 -17.53 -0.53
N VAL A 176 1.43 -18.40 0.00
CA VAL A 176 1.37 -19.86 -0.23
C VAL A 176 0.12 -20.48 0.37
N ILE A 177 -0.26 -20.09 1.60
CA ILE A 177 -1.48 -20.62 2.22
C ILE A 177 -2.77 -20.04 1.60
N VAL A 178 -2.68 -18.96 0.82
CA VAL A 178 -3.78 -18.49 -0.03
C VAL A 178 -3.81 -19.27 -1.35
N ARG A 179 -2.65 -19.52 -1.97
CA ARG A 179 -2.49 -20.32 -3.19
C ARG A 179 -1.11 -20.97 -3.23
N THR A 180 -1.07 -22.29 -3.25
CA THR A 180 0.19 -23.07 -3.25
C THR A 180 1.12 -22.76 -4.42
N ILE A 181 0.61 -22.23 -5.54
CA ILE A 181 1.39 -21.79 -6.69
C ILE A 181 2.47 -20.75 -6.35
N ALA A 182 2.38 -20.09 -5.18
CA ALA A 182 3.36 -19.12 -4.72
C ALA A 182 4.64 -19.74 -4.11
N VAL A 183 4.69 -21.06 -3.86
CA VAL A 183 5.87 -21.75 -3.29
C VAL A 183 7.18 -21.41 -4.02
N PRO A 184 7.28 -21.55 -5.37
CA PRO A 184 8.53 -21.31 -6.09
C PRO A 184 8.98 -19.85 -6.07
N LEU A 185 8.16 -18.90 -5.63
CA LEU A 185 8.52 -17.48 -5.54
C LEU A 185 9.59 -17.20 -4.46
N ALA A 186 9.85 -18.15 -3.57
CA ALA A 186 10.99 -18.09 -2.66
C ALA A 186 12.33 -17.97 -3.43
N LEU A 187 12.45 -18.56 -4.63
CA LEU A 187 13.66 -18.52 -5.44
C LEU A 187 14.00 -17.10 -5.95
N PRO A 188 13.10 -16.38 -6.67
CA PRO A 188 13.38 -15.00 -7.07
C PRO A 188 13.51 -14.05 -5.87
N LEU A 189 12.88 -14.33 -4.73
CA LEU A 189 13.05 -13.55 -3.51
C LEU A 189 14.46 -13.73 -2.91
N LEU A 190 14.99 -14.95 -2.89
CA LEU A 190 16.40 -15.21 -2.53
C LEU A 190 17.36 -14.52 -3.50
N GLY A 191 17.09 -14.63 -4.81
CA GLY A 191 17.86 -13.92 -5.85
C GLY A 191 17.90 -12.41 -5.63
N TYR A 192 16.78 -11.83 -5.23
CA TYR A 192 16.71 -10.41 -4.85
C TYR A 192 17.64 -10.07 -3.69
N LEU A 193 17.62 -10.87 -2.61
CA LEU A 193 18.47 -10.63 -1.42
C LEU A 193 19.94 -10.73 -1.75
N LEU A 194 20.33 -11.65 -2.66
CA LEU A 194 21.69 -11.79 -3.16
C LEU A 194 22.13 -10.54 -3.95
N ILE A 195 21.31 -10.06 -4.87
CA ILE A 195 21.64 -8.91 -5.75
C ILE A 195 21.61 -7.60 -4.97
N ALA A 196 20.60 -7.38 -4.10
CA ALA A 196 20.44 -6.17 -3.33
C ALA A 196 21.56 -5.97 -2.28
N GLY A 197 22.23 -7.03 -1.84
CA GLY A 197 23.39 -6.99 -0.95
C GLY A 197 24.68 -6.39 -1.56
N GLY A 198 24.71 -6.14 -2.82
CA GLY A 198 25.54 -5.22 -3.63
C GLY A 198 27.05 -5.47 -3.73
N ARG A 199 27.75 -6.02 -2.77
CA ARG A 199 29.20 -6.23 -2.81
C ARG A 199 29.61 -7.64 -2.33
N TRP A 200 29.67 -8.56 -3.25
CA TRP A 200 30.03 -10.00 -2.97
C TRP A 200 31.49 -10.22 -2.58
N ARG A 201 32.32 -9.16 -2.52
CA ARG A 201 33.76 -9.26 -2.31
C ARG A 201 34.21 -9.32 -0.85
N THR A 202 33.33 -9.13 0.13
CA THR A 202 33.72 -9.11 1.53
C THR A 202 32.95 -10.16 2.36
N ARG A 203 33.65 -10.79 3.33
CA ARG A 203 33.06 -11.74 4.27
C ARG A 203 31.86 -11.15 5.04
N ALA A 204 31.94 -9.86 5.40
CA ALA A 204 30.86 -9.14 6.06
C ALA A 204 29.60 -8.98 5.17
N SER A 205 29.74 -8.88 3.84
CA SER A 205 28.60 -8.85 2.92
C SER A 205 27.90 -10.20 2.85
N TRP A 206 28.63 -11.29 2.79
CA TRP A 206 28.08 -12.64 2.80
C TRP A 206 27.36 -12.97 4.12
N SER A 207 27.91 -12.56 5.27
CA SER A 207 27.23 -12.70 6.57
C SER A 207 25.88 -11.98 6.59
N ARG A 208 25.81 -10.72 6.10
CA ARG A 208 24.54 -9.98 6.02
C ARG A 208 23.54 -10.64 5.08
N ILE A 209 23.98 -11.11 3.92
CA ILE A 209 23.12 -11.85 2.97
C ILE A 209 22.58 -13.11 3.62
N ALA A 210 23.45 -13.92 4.24
CA ALA A 210 23.06 -15.14 4.94
C ALA A 210 22.04 -14.87 6.07
N THR A 211 22.27 -13.84 6.88
CA THR A 211 21.34 -13.46 7.95
C THR A 211 19.97 -13.03 7.40
N ARG A 212 19.94 -12.24 6.32
CA ARG A 212 18.68 -11.79 5.69
C ARG A 212 17.94 -12.95 5.03
N SER A 213 18.66 -13.79 4.27
CA SER A 213 18.10 -14.99 3.64
C SER A 213 17.61 -15.99 4.67
N GLY A 214 18.38 -16.21 5.74
CA GLY A 214 17.98 -17.06 6.86
C GLY A 214 16.74 -16.54 7.58
N ALA A 215 16.65 -15.24 7.83
CA ALA A 215 15.45 -14.63 8.44
C ALA A 215 14.22 -14.73 7.53
N MET A 216 14.39 -14.54 6.22
CA MET A 216 13.33 -14.71 5.23
C MET A 216 12.85 -16.17 5.20
N LEU A 217 13.77 -17.12 5.05
CA LEU A 217 13.45 -18.56 5.02
C LEU A 217 12.84 -19.06 6.34
N ALA A 218 13.32 -18.57 7.48
CA ALA A 218 12.78 -18.92 8.78
C ALA A 218 11.31 -18.45 8.93
N CYS A 219 11.00 -17.20 8.56
CA CYS A 219 9.62 -16.68 8.63
C CYS A 219 8.73 -17.33 7.57
N PHE A 220 9.21 -17.55 6.35
CA PHE A 220 8.52 -18.29 5.31
C PHE A 220 8.22 -19.72 5.76
N GLY A 221 9.25 -20.46 6.18
CA GLY A 221 9.13 -21.83 6.66
C GLY A 221 8.27 -21.96 7.92
N LEU A 222 8.29 -20.97 8.81
CA LEU A 222 7.43 -20.95 10.00
C LEU A 222 5.95 -20.97 9.63
N VAL A 223 5.53 -20.14 8.67
CA VAL A 223 4.13 -20.13 8.21
C VAL A 223 3.75 -21.47 7.61
N LEU A 224 4.62 -22.02 6.74
CA LEU A 224 4.37 -23.32 6.10
C LEU A 224 4.36 -24.46 7.12
N PHE A 225 5.28 -24.43 8.09
CA PHE A 225 5.35 -25.44 9.15
C PHE A 225 4.12 -25.40 10.06
N CYS A 226 3.68 -24.20 10.47
CA CYS A 226 2.45 -24.07 11.26
C CYS A 226 1.24 -24.58 10.49
N TYR A 227 1.14 -24.28 9.21
CA TYR A 227 0.04 -24.75 8.38
C TYR A 227 0.13 -26.28 8.13
N ALA A 228 1.31 -26.79 7.79
CA ALA A 228 1.53 -28.24 7.64
C ALA A 228 1.27 -29.01 8.94
N GLY A 229 1.57 -28.41 10.09
CA GLY A 229 1.23 -28.96 11.40
C GLY A 229 -0.29 -29.02 11.64
N TYR A 230 -1.04 -28.00 11.20
CA TYR A 230 -2.49 -28.04 11.20
C TYR A 230 -3.01 -29.14 10.26
N PHE A 231 -2.48 -29.22 9.04
CA PHE A 231 -2.82 -30.27 8.07
C PHE A 231 -2.54 -31.66 8.65
N HIS A 232 -1.38 -31.85 9.28
CA HIS A 232 -1.01 -33.13 9.90
C HIS A 232 -1.95 -33.53 11.05
N ARG A 233 -2.38 -32.55 11.83
CA ARG A 233 -3.34 -32.80 12.93
C ARG A 233 -4.66 -33.34 12.42
N GLU A 234 -5.17 -32.82 11.30
CA GLU A 234 -6.46 -33.19 10.74
C GLU A 234 -6.39 -34.47 9.88
N THR A 235 -5.25 -34.76 9.24
CA THR A 235 -5.12 -35.83 8.24
C THR A 235 -4.19 -36.98 8.68
N GLY A 236 -3.34 -36.74 9.67
CA GLY A 236 -2.25 -37.67 10.03
C GLY A 236 -1.04 -37.63 9.06
N GLN A 237 -1.11 -36.86 7.99
CA GLN A 237 -0.06 -36.73 6.97
C GLN A 237 0.52 -35.31 6.95
N TRP A 238 1.79 -35.19 6.57
CA TRP A 238 2.41 -33.86 6.37
C TRP A 238 2.18 -33.39 4.94
N GLY A 239 1.52 -32.23 4.79
CA GLY A 239 1.20 -31.65 3.50
C GLY A 239 0.72 -30.21 3.61
N LEU A 240 0.41 -29.58 2.49
CA LEU A 240 -0.17 -28.24 2.39
C LEU A 240 -1.56 -28.24 1.75
N THR A 241 -1.95 -29.32 1.09
CA THR A 241 -3.27 -29.52 0.45
C THR A 241 -3.61 -31.00 0.47
N GLY A 242 -4.84 -31.34 0.26
CA GLY A 242 -5.31 -32.73 0.14
C GLY A 242 -4.81 -33.40 -1.15
N SER A 243 -5.61 -34.24 -1.72
CA SER A 243 -5.30 -35.23 -2.76
C SER A 243 -4.68 -34.73 -4.07
N ALA A 244 -4.49 -33.44 -4.24
CA ALA A 244 -4.24 -32.83 -5.55
C ALA A 244 -2.91 -33.16 -6.25
N SER A 245 -1.94 -33.81 -5.58
CA SER A 245 -0.63 -34.01 -6.21
C SER A 245 -0.59 -35.14 -7.24
N GLY A 246 -1.32 -36.21 -7.01
CA GLY A 246 -1.39 -37.36 -7.91
C GLY A 246 -2.26 -37.08 -9.13
N ASP A 247 -3.46 -36.57 -8.90
CA ASP A 247 -4.47 -36.32 -9.93
C ASP A 247 -4.01 -35.27 -10.96
N VAL A 248 -3.50 -34.12 -10.48
CA VAL A 248 -3.02 -33.04 -11.35
C VAL A 248 -1.77 -33.46 -12.14
N LEU A 249 -0.85 -34.18 -11.48
CA LEU A 249 0.34 -34.68 -12.15
C LEU A 249 -0.02 -35.76 -13.19
N TYR A 250 -0.99 -36.63 -12.88
CA TYR A 250 -1.56 -37.57 -13.80
C TYR A 250 -2.23 -36.83 -15.00
N GLY A 251 -3.08 -35.86 -14.73
CA GLY A 251 -3.73 -35.08 -15.79
C GLY A 251 -2.73 -34.50 -16.79
N ARG A 252 -1.64 -33.92 -16.29
CA ARG A 252 -0.56 -33.37 -17.14
C ARG A 252 0.10 -34.45 -17.97
N THR A 253 0.44 -35.60 -17.39
CA THR A 253 1.17 -36.67 -18.08
C THR A 253 0.26 -37.50 -19.00
N ALA A 254 -0.97 -37.78 -18.57
CA ALA A 254 -1.97 -38.48 -19.39
C ALA A 254 -2.29 -37.71 -20.67
N ASN A 255 -2.27 -36.38 -20.62
CA ASN A 255 -2.56 -35.53 -21.79
C ASN A 255 -1.48 -35.64 -22.88
N VAL A 256 -0.24 -36.04 -22.56
CA VAL A 256 0.90 -35.99 -23.49
C VAL A 256 1.59 -37.32 -23.72
N VAL A 257 1.25 -38.35 -22.96
CA VAL A 257 1.92 -39.65 -23.04
C VAL A 257 1.62 -40.35 -24.33
N ASP A 258 2.65 -40.88 -24.99
CA ASP A 258 2.53 -41.88 -26.06
C ASP A 258 2.55 -43.29 -25.41
N CYS A 259 1.35 -43.86 -25.20
CA CYS A 259 1.21 -45.14 -24.52
C CYS A 259 1.84 -46.30 -25.30
N ALA A 260 2.00 -46.17 -26.62
CA ALA A 260 2.67 -47.20 -27.42
C ALA A 260 4.19 -47.30 -27.15
N LYS A 261 4.77 -46.23 -26.62
CA LYS A 261 6.21 -46.15 -26.27
C LYS A 261 6.46 -46.24 -24.76
N LEU A 262 5.39 -46.41 -23.97
CA LEU A 262 5.53 -46.43 -22.50
C LEU A 262 5.71 -47.85 -22.00
N HIS A 263 6.78 -48.11 -21.26
CA HIS A 263 7.08 -49.39 -20.68
C HIS A 263 6.68 -49.37 -19.20
N VAL A 264 5.53 -49.97 -18.89
CA VAL A 264 4.93 -49.94 -17.54
C VAL A 264 4.42 -51.31 -17.13
N SER A 265 4.26 -51.54 -15.86
CA SER A 265 3.64 -52.70 -15.26
C SER A 265 2.11 -52.71 -15.61
N ALA A 266 1.49 -53.90 -15.51
CA ALA A 266 0.06 -54.05 -15.85
C ALA A 266 -0.86 -53.17 -14.99
N ASP A 267 -0.48 -52.90 -13.75
CA ASP A 267 -1.21 -52.00 -12.83
C ASP A 267 -1.20 -50.55 -13.31
N LEU A 268 -0.11 -50.09 -13.92
CA LEU A 268 -0.01 -48.76 -14.47
C LEU A 268 -0.57 -48.61 -15.89
N SER A 269 -0.50 -49.66 -16.69
CA SER A 269 -0.97 -49.62 -18.10
C SER A 269 -2.45 -49.28 -18.24
N GLN A 270 -3.28 -49.62 -17.23
CA GLN A 270 -4.70 -49.29 -17.19
C GLN A 270 -4.97 -47.77 -17.09
N LEU A 271 -3.98 -46.97 -16.71
CA LEU A 271 -4.07 -45.53 -16.63
C LEU A 271 -3.73 -44.82 -17.95
N CYS A 272 -3.33 -45.59 -18.98
CA CYS A 272 -3.14 -45.04 -20.32
C CYS A 272 -4.50 -44.59 -20.90
N PRO A 273 -4.65 -43.31 -21.28
CA PRO A 273 -5.89 -42.90 -21.96
C PRO A 273 -6.11 -43.62 -23.24
N PRO A 274 -7.35 -44.07 -23.53
CA PRO A 274 -7.68 -44.85 -24.74
C PRO A 274 -7.65 -44.01 -26.02
N GLU A 275 -7.78 -42.67 -25.87
CA GLU A 275 -7.82 -41.75 -27.01
C GLU A 275 -6.41 -41.56 -27.60
N PRO A 276 -6.26 -41.41 -28.92
CA PRO A 276 -5.00 -41.05 -29.55
C PRO A 276 -4.55 -39.65 -29.12
N LEU A 277 -3.25 -39.33 -29.24
CA LEU A 277 -2.67 -38.04 -28.83
C LEU A 277 -3.38 -36.82 -29.44
N SER A 278 -3.88 -36.95 -30.68
CA SER A 278 -4.62 -35.86 -31.36
C SER A 278 -6.03 -35.58 -30.82
N GLU A 279 -6.57 -36.49 -30.01
CA GLU A 279 -7.95 -36.43 -29.48
C GLU A 279 -7.97 -36.35 -27.96
N ARG A 280 -6.82 -36.03 -27.34
CA ARG A 280 -6.72 -35.86 -25.89
C ARG A 280 -7.61 -34.73 -25.41
N LYS A 281 -8.32 -34.98 -24.31
CA LYS A 281 -9.37 -34.09 -23.77
C LYS A 281 -8.86 -32.94 -22.91
N GLY A 282 -7.54 -32.88 -22.64
CA GLY A 282 -6.91 -31.83 -21.86
C GLY A 282 -6.59 -32.23 -20.42
N VAL A 283 -5.76 -31.44 -19.82
CA VAL A 283 -5.25 -31.70 -18.46
C VAL A 283 -6.37 -31.67 -17.42
N ASP A 284 -7.25 -30.65 -17.48
CA ASP A 284 -8.41 -30.47 -16.58
C ASP A 284 -9.32 -31.72 -16.60
N TYR A 285 -9.57 -32.29 -17.80
CA TYR A 285 -10.37 -33.50 -17.93
C TYR A 285 -9.75 -34.70 -17.21
N TYR A 286 -8.46 -35.01 -17.47
CA TYR A 286 -7.82 -36.19 -16.88
C TYR A 286 -7.54 -36.01 -15.37
N ALA A 287 -7.32 -34.78 -14.90
CA ALA A 287 -7.13 -34.49 -13.50
C ALA A 287 -8.41 -34.64 -12.67
N HIS A 288 -9.58 -34.32 -13.25
CA HIS A 288 -10.86 -34.33 -12.55
C HIS A 288 -11.83 -35.43 -13.00
N SER A 289 -11.48 -36.21 -14.03
CA SER A 289 -12.28 -37.39 -14.39
C SER A 289 -12.08 -38.48 -13.35
N GLU A 290 -13.17 -39.12 -12.96
CA GLU A 290 -13.13 -40.35 -12.16
C GLU A 290 -12.52 -41.49 -12.97
N VAL A 291 -11.21 -41.44 -13.18
CA VAL A 291 -10.47 -42.58 -13.74
C VAL A 291 -10.37 -43.63 -12.63
N VAL A 292 -11.37 -44.50 -12.54
CA VAL A 292 -11.35 -45.63 -11.63
C VAL A 292 -10.50 -46.73 -12.26
N PRO A 293 -9.32 -47.01 -11.67
CA PRO A 293 -8.52 -48.15 -12.14
C PRO A 293 -9.33 -49.46 -12.03
N ALA A 294 -9.30 -50.30 -13.06
CA ALA A 294 -9.99 -51.58 -13.06
C ALA A 294 -9.46 -52.52 -11.96
N PHE A 295 -8.21 -52.32 -11.52
CA PHE A 295 -7.55 -53.04 -10.43
C PHE A 295 -6.65 -52.12 -9.60
N LEU A 296 -6.88 -52.10 -8.28
CA LEU A 296 -6.01 -51.45 -7.31
C LEU A 296 -5.18 -52.51 -6.57
N PRO A 297 -3.86 -52.47 -6.62
CA PRO A 297 -3.02 -53.32 -5.80
C PRO A 297 -3.31 -53.15 -4.31
N PRO A 298 -3.27 -54.24 -3.49
CA PRO A 298 -3.56 -54.13 -2.07
C PRO A 298 -2.67 -53.08 -1.37
N GLY A 299 -3.31 -52.19 -0.61
CA GLY A 299 -2.61 -51.13 0.15
C GLY A 299 -2.18 -49.93 -0.69
N THR A 300 -2.64 -49.80 -1.95
CA THR A 300 -2.41 -48.61 -2.79
C THR A 300 -3.69 -47.83 -2.97
N THR A 301 -3.60 -46.52 -3.10
CA THR A 301 -4.70 -45.64 -3.46
C THR A 301 -4.67 -45.32 -4.96
N THR A 302 -5.77 -44.84 -5.50
CA THR A 302 -5.84 -44.36 -6.90
C THR A 302 -4.80 -43.28 -7.14
N GLU A 303 -4.65 -42.37 -6.19
CA GLU A 303 -3.69 -41.27 -6.23
C GLU A 303 -2.24 -41.75 -6.26
N ASP A 304 -1.88 -42.78 -5.46
CA ASP A 304 -0.55 -43.40 -5.50
C ASP A 304 -0.24 -43.99 -6.86
N LEU A 305 -1.26 -44.64 -7.49
CA LEU A 305 -1.10 -45.22 -8.78
C LEU A 305 -0.94 -44.17 -9.88
N GLN A 306 -1.75 -43.11 -9.83
CA GLN A 306 -1.66 -41.97 -10.73
C GLN A 306 -0.31 -41.23 -10.61
N ARG A 307 0.18 -41.04 -9.40
CA ARG A 307 1.49 -40.45 -9.14
C ARG A 307 2.62 -41.33 -9.70
N ARG A 308 2.57 -42.64 -9.48
CA ARG A 308 3.57 -43.59 -10.02
C ARG A 308 3.55 -43.59 -11.55
N PHE A 309 2.38 -43.60 -12.15
CA PHE A 309 2.22 -43.47 -13.60
C PHE A 309 2.85 -42.18 -14.12
N ALA A 310 2.52 -41.05 -13.52
CA ALA A 310 3.01 -39.74 -13.92
C ALA A 310 4.53 -39.64 -13.82
N VAL A 311 5.13 -40.15 -12.73
CA VAL A 311 6.58 -40.18 -12.57
C VAL A 311 7.23 -41.05 -13.66
N THR A 312 6.67 -42.22 -13.94
CA THR A 312 7.17 -43.11 -15.00
C THR A 312 7.10 -42.44 -16.39
N VAL A 313 6.03 -41.71 -16.68
CA VAL A 313 5.91 -40.94 -17.93
C VAL A 313 6.97 -39.84 -18.01
N ILE A 314 7.19 -39.11 -16.93
CA ILE A 314 8.22 -38.06 -16.86
C ILE A 314 9.63 -38.64 -17.08
N GLU A 315 9.91 -39.80 -16.52
CA GLU A 315 11.22 -40.48 -16.66
C GLU A 315 11.44 -41.03 -18.09
N GLN A 316 10.42 -41.58 -18.70
CA GLN A 316 10.56 -42.22 -20.02
C GLN A 316 10.30 -41.23 -21.18
N GLN A 317 9.45 -40.22 -20.99
CA GLN A 317 9.07 -39.25 -22.04
C GLN A 317 9.25 -37.79 -21.58
N PRO A 318 10.41 -37.40 -21.02
CA PRO A 318 10.61 -36.06 -20.47
C PRO A 318 10.45 -34.96 -21.53
N GLY A 319 10.78 -35.23 -22.78
CA GLY A 319 10.65 -34.27 -23.88
C GLY A 319 9.20 -33.92 -24.20
N ALA A 320 8.27 -34.88 -24.12
CA ALA A 320 6.84 -34.67 -24.37
C ALA A 320 6.26 -33.78 -23.24
N VAL A 321 6.57 -34.10 -21.99
CA VAL A 321 6.11 -33.34 -20.82
C VAL A 321 6.68 -31.92 -20.84
N ALA A 322 7.99 -31.76 -21.04
CA ALA A 322 8.65 -30.47 -21.11
C ALA A 322 8.13 -29.61 -22.30
N GLY A 323 7.90 -30.24 -23.46
CA GLY A 323 7.35 -29.58 -24.63
C GLY A 323 5.94 -29.01 -24.36
N ALA A 324 5.07 -29.77 -23.68
CA ALA A 324 3.75 -29.30 -23.28
C ALA A 324 3.80 -28.13 -22.30
N ILE A 325 4.67 -28.20 -21.27
CA ILE A 325 4.86 -27.11 -20.29
C ILE A 325 5.34 -25.83 -21.00
N VAL A 326 6.35 -25.93 -21.87
CA VAL A 326 6.84 -24.78 -22.63
C VAL A 326 5.78 -24.25 -23.60
N GLY A 327 5.00 -25.14 -24.23
CA GLY A 327 3.88 -24.76 -25.06
C GLY A 327 2.82 -23.97 -24.30
N ASP A 328 2.40 -24.45 -23.13
CA ASP A 328 1.42 -23.79 -22.28
C ASP A 328 1.95 -22.45 -21.74
N PHE A 329 3.21 -22.41 -21.33
CA PHE A 329 3.85 -21.14 -20.96
C PHE A 329 3.84 -20.13 -22.12
N ALA A 330 4.12 -20.58 -23.35
CA ALA A 330 4.13 -19.72 -24.53
C ALA A 330 2.73 -19.22 -24.92
N LYS A 331 1.66 -20.05 -24.75
CA LYS A 331 0.26 -19.62 -24.94
C LYS A 331 -0.08 -18.38 -24.13
N GLY A 332 0.49 -18.22 -22.93
CA GLY A 332 0.35 -17.05 -22.09
C GLY A 332 0.79 -15.73 -22.75
N PHE A 333 1.58 -15.79 -23.80
CA PHE A 333 2.03 -14.64 -24.58
C PHE A 333 1.35 -14.54 -25.95
N ALA A 334 0.25 -15.27 -26.20
CA ALA A 334 -0.49 -15.19 -27.44
C ALA A 334 -1.19 -13.84 -27.61
N TRP A 335 -1.42 -13.46 -28.90
CA TRP A 335 -2.04 -12.17 -29.23
C TRP A 335 -3.52 -12.11 -28.81
N HIS A 336 -4.25 -13.19 -29.05
CA HIS A 336 -5.66 -13.33 -28.71
C HIS A 336 -5.85 -14.39 -27.65
N ARG A 337 -6.79 -14.17 -26.75
CA ARG A 337 -7.21 -15.14 -25.75
C ARG A 337 -8.26 -16.04 -26.39
N THR A 338 -7.85 -17.23 -26.81
CA THR A 338 -8.70 -18.24 -27.45
C THR A 338 -8.58 -19.56 -26.72
N THR A 339 -9.58 -20.42 -26.84
CA THR A 339 -9.56 -21.82 -26.39
C THR A 339 -8.92 -22.67 -27.45
N LEU A 340 -7.84 -23.37 -27.15
CA LEU A 340 -7.29 -24.43 -27.97
C LEU A 340 -7.82 -25.79 -27.50
N PRO A 341 -7.78 -26.83 -28.34
CA PRO A 341 -8.20 -28.16 -27.92
C PRO A 341 -7.47 -28.61 -26.66
N GLY A 342 -8.22 -29.03 -25.66
CA GLY A 342 -7.70 -29.47 -24.37
C GLY A 342 -7.38 -28.36 -23.35
N ASP A 343 -7.59 -27.10 -23.71
CA ASP A 343 -7.45 -25.99 -22.76
C ASP A 343 -8.76 -25.76 -21.97
N VAL A 344 -8.61 -25.13 -20.78
CA VAL A 344 -9.78 -24.61 -20.07
C VAL A 344 -10.46 -23.54 -20.93
N PRO A 345 -11.77 -23.61 -21.15
CA PRO A 345 -12.47 -22.68 -22.03
C PRO A 345 -12.31 -21.21 -21.57
N VAL A 346 -11.91 -20.34 -22.50
CA VAL A 346 -11.70 -18.90 -22.20
C VAL A 346 -13.01 -18.23 -21.79
N GLU A 347 -14.13 -18.74 -22.26
CA GLU A 347 -15.49 -18.29 -21.97
C GLU A 347 -15.80 -18.30 -20.47
N ARG A 348 -15.14 -19.18 -19.70
CA ARG A 348 -15.26 -19.23 -18.23
C ARG A 348 -14.82 -17.91 -17.55
N TRP A 349 -13.92 -17.18 -18.20
CA TRP A 349 -13.34 -15.94 -17.69
C TRP A 349 -13.85 -14.71 -18.44
N GLN A 350 -14.93 -14.87 -19.23
CA GLN A 350 -15.57 -13.78 -19.95
C GLN A 350 -16.89 -13.39 -19.26
N PHE A 351 -17.18 -12.09 -19.28
CA PHE A 351 -18.48 -11.59 -18.86
C PHE A 351 -19.58 -12.20 -19.74
N GLN A 352 -20.63 -12.73 -19.13
CA GLN A 352 -21.79 -13.27 -19.82
C GLN A 352 -22.98 -12.31 -19.69
N THR A 353 -23.92 -12.32 -20.63
CA THR A 353 -25.15 -11.51 -20.55
C THR A 353 -26.24 -12.16 -19.70
N PHE A 354 -25.97 -13.33 -19.16
CA PHE A 354 -26.81 -14.10 -18.24
C PHE A 354 -25.94 -14.52 -17.03
N TYR A 355 -26.57 -15.02 -15.98
CA TYR A 355 -25.82 -15.52 -14.83
C TYR A 355 -25.14 -16.84 -15.18
N PRO A 356 -23.80 -16.95 -15.13
CA PRO A 356 -23.09 -18.14 -15.57
C PRO A 356 -23.16 -19.25 -14.51
N LEU A 357 -23.56 -20.46 -14.93
CA LEU A 357 -23.68 -21.62 -14.05
C LEU A 357 -22.45 -22.55 -14.07
N TRP A 358 -21.64 -22.49 -15.13
CA TRP A 358 -20.38 -23.26 -15.30
C TRP A 358 -20.43 -24.72 -14.90
N SER A 359 -21.48 -25.43 -15.33
CA SER A 359 -21.75 -26.86 -15.02
C SER A 359 -22.16 -27.13 -13.57
N ILE A 360 -22.54 -26.09 -12.80
CA ILE A 360 -23.08 -26.21 -11.44
C ILE A 360 -24.62 -26.22 -11.53
N ASP A 361 -25.24 -26.97 -10.64
CA ASP A 361 -26.70 -26.98 -10.52
C ASP A 361 -27.20 -25.57 -10.10
N GLU A 362 -28.20 -25.09 -10.82
CA GLU A 362 -28.79 -23.78 -10.58
C GLU A 362 -29.29 -23.66 -9.13
N THR A 363 -29.85 -24.70 -8.55
CA THR A 363 -30.35 -24.70 -7.17
C THR A 363 -29.23 -24.49 -6.15
N GLN A 364 -28.05 -25.03 -6.40
CA GLN A 364 -26.87 -24.81 -5.53
C GLN A 364 -26.38 -23.36 -5.61
N VAL A 365 -26.37 -22.77 -6.80
CA VAL A 365 -25.98 -21.37 -7.00
C VAL A 365 -26.92 -20.44 -6.25
N TRP A 366 -28.24 -20.63 -6.40
CA TRP A 366 -29.26 -19.83 -5.71
C TRP A 366 -29.20 -20.02 -4.20
N ALA A 367 -29.08 -21.25 -3.72
CA ALA A 367 -28.93 -21.52 -2.29
C ALA A 367 -27.72 -20.83 -1.68
N ALA A 368 -26.57 -20.85 -2.35
CA ALA A 368 -25.36 -20.18 -1.88
C ALA A 368 -25.51 -18.64 -1.91
N ALA A 369 -26.07 -18.08 -2.99
CA ALA A 369 -26.31 -16.66 -3.10
C ALA A 369 -27.26 -16.12 -2.00
N ILE A 370 -28.35 -16.83 -1.75
CA ILE A 370 -29.30 -16.49 -0.67
C ILE A 370 -28.62 -16.62 0.71
N ARG A 371 -27.91 -17.74 0.95
CA ARG A 371 -27.28 -18.03 2.25
C ARG A 371 -26.22 -16.99 2.62
N TYR A 372 -25.36 -16.60 1.70
CA TYR A 372 -24.20 -15.74 1.93
C TYR A 372 -24.35 -14.32 1.41
N GLY A 373 -25.26 -14.08 0.46
CA GLY A 373 -25.54 -12.76 -0.14
C GLY A 373 -26.88 -12.15 0.30
N GLY A 374 -27.81 -12.99 0.78
CA GLY A 374 -29.14 -12.56 1.24
C GLY A 374 -30.14 -12.26 0.12
N GLU A 375 -29.80 -12.59 -1.14
CA GLU A 375 -30.65 -12.30 -2.32
C GLU A 375 -30.37 -13.26 -3.46
N ASP A 376 -31.33 -13.34 -4.40
CA ASP A 376 -31.20 -14.14 -5.63
C ASP A 376 -30.10 -13.57 -6.55
N PRO A 377 -29.41 -14.42 -7.30
CA PRO A 377 -28.49 -13.97 -8.34
C PRO A 377 -29.23 -13.20 -9.44
N VAL A 378 -28.78 -11.97 -9.67
CA VAL A 378 -29.38 -11.09 -10.69
C VAL A 378 -28.30 -10.55 -11.62
N VAL A 379 -28.60 -10.47 -12.91
CA VAL A 379 -27.75 -9.86 -13.93
C VAL A 379 -28.45 -8.64 -14.54
N ASN A 380 -27.74 -7.51 -14.54
CA ASN A 380 -28.14 -6.37 -15.35
C ASN A 380 -27.61 -6.55 -16.76
N ASN A 381 -28.48 -7.08 -17.65
CA ASN A 381 -28.11 -7.48 -19.00
C ASN A 381 -27.49 -6.35 -19.84
N GLY A 382 -27.94 -5.10 -19.67
CA GLY A 382 -27.40 -3.96 -20.42
C GLY A 382 -25.95 -3.64 -20.01
N VAL A 383 -25.67 -3.60 -18.70
CA VAL A 383 -24.31 -3.36 -18.18
C VAL A 383 -23.40 -4.56 -18.45
N ALA A 384 -23.93 -5.79 -18.32
CA ALA A 384 -23.20 -7.01 -18.62
C ALA A 384 -22.81 -7.09 -20.12
N ALA A 385 -23.71 -6.70 -21.03
CA ALA A 385 -23.43 -6.62 -22.46
C ALA A 385 -22.32 -5.59 -22.76
N PHE A 386 -22.33 -4.42 -22.12
CA PHE A 386 -21.25 -3.43 -22.23
C PHE A 386 -19.90 -4.02 -21.78
N LEU A 387 -19.85 -4.68 -20.62
CA LEU A 387 -18.62 -5.29 -20.12
C LEU A 387 -18.11 -6.42 -21.05
N ARG A 388 -19.00 -7.23 -21.57
CA ARG A 388 -18.67 -8.28 -22.54
C ARG A 388 -18.11 -7.68 -23.83
N ASP A 389 -18.77 -6.67 -24.38
CA ASP A 389 -18.32 -5.97 -25.58
C ASP A 389 -16.94 -5.35 -25.38
N TYR A 390 -16.75 -4.62 -24.28
CA TYR A 390 -15.43 -4.10 -23.90
C TYR A 390 -14.37 -5.19 -23.83
N GLN A 391 -14.67 -6.32 -23.20
CA GLN A 391 -13.74 -7.44 -23.03
C GLN A 391 -13.36 -8.08 -24.37
N LEU A 392 -14.31 -8.30 -25.25
CA LEU A 392 -14.10 -9.00 -26.52
C LEU A 392 -13.42 -8.11 -27.58
N HIS A 393 -13.58 -6.77 -27.48
CA HIS A 393 -13.05 -5.82 -28.44
C HIS A 393 -11.79 -5.08 -27.94
N GLY A 394 -10.96 -5.73 -27.14
CA GLY A 394 -9.63 -5.24 -26.78
C GLY A 394 -9.47 -4.69 -25.35
N GLY A 395 -10.48 -4.89 -24.48
CA GLY A 395 -10.41 -4.53 -23.05
C GLY A 395 -9.46 -5.43 -22.23
N TYR A 396 -8.37 -5.91 -22.82
CA TYR A 396 -7.36 -6.71 -22.14
C TYR A 396 -5.96 -6.43 -22.68
N LEU A 397 -4.94 -6.79 -21.89
CA LEU A 397 -3.55 -6.67 -22.30
C LEU A 397 -3.18 -7.85 -23.23
N PRO A 398 -2.79 -7.60 -24.50
CA PRO A 398 -2.31 -8.67 -25.38
C PRO A 398 -1.04 -9.32 -24.86
N GLY A 399 -0.93 -10.65 -24.97
CA GLY A 399 0.21 -11.42 -24.47
C GLY A 399 1.59 -10.95 -24.96
N PRO A 400 1.78 -10.58 -26.25
CA PRO A 400 3.09 -10.05 -26.71
C PRO A 400 3.51 -8.77 -26.01
N VAL A 401 2.56 -7.90 -25.63
CA VAL A 401 2.87 -6.67 -24.86
C VAL A 401 3.35 -7.05 -23.45
N GLN A 402 2.73 -8.06 -22.84
CA GLN A 402 3.19 -8.62 -21.57
C GLN A 402 4.60 -9.21 -21.68
N GLY A 403 4.88 -9.91 -22.79
CA GLY A 403 6.21 -10.42 -23.12
C GLY A 403 7.27 -9.29 -23.29
N ILE A 404 6.90 -8.19 -23.95
CA ILE A 404 7.77 -7.00 -24.07
C ILE A 404 8.13 -6.45 -22.68
N PHE A 405 7.18 -6.35 -21.76
CA PHE A 405 7.47 -5.93 -20.38
C PHE A 405 8.43 -6.90 -19.68
N ALA A 406 8.25 -8.21 -19.85
CA ALA A 406 9.15 -9.21 -19.30
C ALA A 406 10.59 -9.04 -19.84
N VAL A 407 10.76 -8.84 -21.15
CA VAL A 407 12.05 -8.61 -21.80
C VAL A 407 12.71 -7.33 -21.26
N PHE A 408 11.99 -6.21 -21.17
CA PHE A 408 12.54 -4.99 -20.58
C PHE A 408 12.91 -5.16 -19.11
N GLY A 409 12.13 -5.92 -18.36
CA GLY A 409 12.44 -6.26 -16.99
C GLY A 409 13.72 -7.05 -16.83
N LEU A 410 13.92 -8.08 -17.67
CA LEU A 410 15.14 -8.89 -17.69
C LEU A 410 16.36 -8.08 -18.15
N ILE A 411 16.26 -7.37 -19.28
CA ILE A 411 17.38 -6.55 -19.80
C ILE A 411 17.76 -5.45 -18.80
N GLY A 412 16.77 -4.74 -18.22
CA GLY A 412 17.03 -3.71 -17.22
C GLY A 412 17.62 -4.26 -15.93
N GLY A 413 17.18 -5.44 -15.52
CA GLY A 413 17.65 -6.10 -14.31
C GLY A 413 19.05 -6.71 -14.43
N PHE A 414 19.32 -7.46 -15.50
CA PHE A 414 20.62 -8.08 -15.77
C PHE A 414 21.58 -7.17 -16.52
N GLY A 415 21.07 -6.15 -17.25
CA GLY A 415 21.83 -5.33 -18.16
C GLY A 415 23.05 -4.63 -17.55
N PHE A 416 24.03 -4.32 -18.40
CA PHE A 416 25.34 -3.77 -18.07
C PHE A 416 25.34 -2.28 -17.64
N ALA A 417 24.16 -1.65 -17.51
CA ALA A 417 24.10 -0.26 -17.08
C ALA A 417 24.66 -0.11 -15.65
N ARG A 418 25.61 0.82 -15.45
CA ARG A 418 26.20 1.18 -14.15
C ARG A 418 25.14 1.84 -13.25
N ARG A 419 24.15 1.07 -12.77
CA ARG A 419 23.04 1.53 -11.94
C ARG A 419 23.11 0.96 -10.53
N PRO A 420 22.51 1.65 -9.53
CA PRO A 420 22.44 1.12 -8.17
C PRO A 420 21.82 -0.28 -8.13
N ALA A 421 22.41 -1.19 -7.36
CA ALA A 421 21.96 -2.58 -7.23
C ALA A 421 20.48 -2.68 -6.80
N GLY A 422 19.99 -1.76 -5.98
CA GLY A 422 18.62 -1.79 -5.45
C GLY A 422 17.52 -1.71 -6.52
N ILE A 423 17.64 -0.83 -7.53
CA ILE A 423 16.62 -0.76 -8.58
C ILE A 423 16.68 -1.98 -9.51
N ARG A 424 17.87 -2.52 -9.78
CA ARG A 424 18.04 -3.73 -10.58
C ARG A 424 17.46 -4.95 -9.87
N ALA A 425 17.70 -5.06 -8.58
CA ALA A 425 17.20 -6.16 -7.77
C ALA A 425 15.66 -6.18 -7.72
N ILE A 426 15.00 -5.02 -7.47
CA ILE A 426 13.53 -4.96 -7.42
C ILE A 426 12.91 -5.17 -8.80
N THR A 427 13.59 -4.74 -9.88
CA THR A 427 13.18 -5.03 -11.26
C THR A 427 13.16 -6.54 -11.52
N LEU A 428 14.26 -7.24 -11.18
CA LEU A 428 14.35 -8.69 -11.33
C LEU A 428 13.38 -9.44 -10.42
N LEU A 429 13.12 -8.92 -9.22
CA LEU A 429 12.14 -9.54 -8.31
C LEU A 429 10.73 -9.48 -8.89
N ALA A 430 10.29 -8.30 -9.35
CA ALA A 430 8.97 -8.16 -9.95
C ALA A 430 8.81 -9.01 -11.22
N THR A 431 9.80 -8.94 -12.13
CA THR A 431 9.81 -9.74 -13.36
C THR A 431 9.89 -11.24 -13.05
N GLY A 432 10.76 -11.63 -12.12
CA GLY A 432 10.95 -13.02 -11.71
C GLY A 432 9.69 -13.61 -11.06
N PHE A 433 8.99 -12.84 -10.21
CA PHE A 433 7.70 -13.25 -9.66
C PHE A 433 6.69 -13.54 -10.76
N GLY A 434 6.55 -12.61 -11.73
CA GLY A 434 5.61 -12.80 -12.84
C GLY A 434 5.95 -14.01 -13.70
N LEU A 435 7.21 -14.15 -14.13
CA LEU A 435 7.63 -15.27 -14.99
C LEU A 435 7.56 -16.62 -14.28
N VAL A 436 7.97 -16.68 -13.00
CA VAL A 436 7.93 -17.92 -12.21
C VAL A 436 6.48 -18.36 -11.97
N LEU A 437 5.55 -17.45 -11.70
CA LEU A 437 4.13 -17.79 -11.55
C LEU A 437 3.53 -18.32 -12.86
N LEU A 438 3.79 -17.66 -13.98
CA LEU A 438 3.29 -18.13 -15.29
C LEU A 438 3.88 -19.50 -15.63
N PHE A 439 5.16 -19.72 -15.36
CA PHE A 439 5.80 -21.00 -15.61
C PHE A 439 5.28 -22.10 -14.66
N ALA A 440 5.13 -21.79 -13.37
CA ALA A 440 4.59 -22.71 -12.39
C ALA A 440 3.14 -23.11 -12.73
N SER A 441 2.31 -22.17 -13.19
CA SER A 441 0.96 -22.49 -13.69
C SER A 441 1.01 -23.43 -14.88
N ALA A 442 1.90 -23.17 -15.85
CA ALA A 442 2.07 -24.03 -17.03
C ALA A 442 2.55 -25.46 -16.70
N MET A 443 3.17 -25.68 -15.54
CA MET A 443 3.50 -27.04 -15.09
C MET A 443 2.28 -27.89 -14.77
N PHE A 444 1.17 -27.25 -14.35
CA PHE A 444 -0.08 -27.94 -14.03
C PHE A 444 -1.00 -27.96 -15.24
N GLU A 445 -1.59 -26.85 -15.60
CA GLU A 445 -2.49 -26.70 -16.73
C GLU A 445 -2.45 -25.28 -17.30
N PHE A 446 -3.00 -25.10 -18.51
CA PHE A 446 -3.17 -23.78 -19.09
C PHE A 446 -4.59 -23.26 -18.84
N SER A 447 -4.66 -22.08 -18.20
CA SER A 447 -5.88 -21.27 -18.09
C SER A 447 -5.55 -19.80 -18.20
N TRP A 448 -6.37 -19.04 -18.91
CA TRP A 448 -6.21 -17.58 -19.03
C TRP A 448 -6.30 -16.85 -17.69
N ARG A 449 -6.97 -17.42 -16.69
CA ARG A 449 -7.01 -16.94 -15.33
C ARG A 449 -5.61 -16.87 -14.70
N TYR A 450 -4.76 -17.84 -14.97
CA TYR A 450 -3.44 -17.91 -14.36
C TYR A 450 -2.45 -16.86 -14.86
N GLN A 451 -2.83 -16.08 -15.88
CA GLN A 451 -2.06 -14.93 -16.33
C GLN A 451 -2.24 -13.66 -15.47
N LEU A 452 -3.31 -13.59 -14.66
CA LEU A 452 -3.69 -12.35 -13.96
C LEU A 452 -2.58 -11.79 -13.04
N PRO A 453 -1.86 -12.58 -12.25
CA PRO A 453 -0.72 -12.05 -11.49
C PRO A 453 0.38 -11.45 -12.38
N GLY A 454 0.51 -11.94 -13.62
CA GLY A 454 1.39 -11.38 -14.64
C GLY A 454 1.02 -9.96 -15.05
N LEU A 455 -0.27 -9.58 -15.00
CA LEU A 455 -0.76 -8.22 -15.30
C LEU A 455 -0.29 -7.17 -14.26
N VAL A 456 0.02 -7.61 -13.05
CA VAL A 456 0.58 -6.75 -11.98
C VAL A 456 2.09 -6.68 -12.07
N LEU A 457 2.73 -7.84 -12.17
CA LEU A 457 4.16 -8.02 -11.91
C LEU A 457 5.03 -7.71 -13.13
N LEU A 458 4.64 -8.18 -14.33
CA LEU A 458 5.43 -7.99 -15.54
C LEU A 458 5.43 -6.54 -16.05
N PRO A 459 4.29 -5.81 -16.11
CA PRO A 459 4.30 -4.38 -16.46
C PRO A 459 5.09 -3.55 -15.47
N LEU A 460 5.01 -3.83 -14.17
CA LEU A 460 5.81 -3.15 -13.15
C LEU A 460 7.30 -3.44 -13.35
N GLY A 461 7.70 -4.70 -13.51
CA GLY A 461 9.07 -5.10 -13.79
C GLY A 461 9.61 -4.47 -15.07
N GLY A 462 8.83 -4.48 -16.15
CA GLY A 462 9.17 -3.89 -17.44
C GLY A 462 9.39 -2.37 -17.35
N VAL A 463 8.49 -1.65 -16.70
CA VAL A 463 8.62 -0.20 -16.48
C VAL A 463 9.83 0.16 -15.62
N LEU A 464 10.11 -0.62 -14.57
CA LEU A 464 11.33 -0.47 -13.80
C LEU A 464 12.57 -0.75 -14.65
N GLY A 465 12.53 -1.78 -15.51
CA GLY A 465 13.58 -2.10 -16.47
C GLY A 465 13.83 -0.97 -17.47
N MET A 466 12.77 -0.44 -18.09
CA MET A 466 12.86 0.74 -18.96
C MET A 466 13.45 1.95 -18.21
N THR A 467 13.08 2.14 -16.94
CA THR A 467 13.62 3.22 -16.11
C THR A 467 15.12 3.07 -15.87
N VAL A 468 15.59 1.82 -15.68
CA VAL A 468 17.02 1.51 -15.60
C VAL A 468 17.74 1.86 -16.90
N LEU A 469 17.18 1.49 -18.03
CA LEU A 469 17.78 1.69 -19.37
C LEU A 469 17.78 3.17 -19.80
N MET A 470 16.67 3.87 -19.64
CA MET A 470 16.55 5.30 -20.03
C MET A 470 17.39 6.22 -19.14
N GLY A 471 17.83 5.77 -18.00
CA GLY A 471 18.52 6.59 -17.01
C GLY A 471 17.58 7.45 -16.19
N PRO A 472 18.04 7.95 -15.02
CA PRO A 472 17.29 8.94 -14.29
C PRO A 472 17.02 10.11 -15.24
N LEU A 473 15.81 10.67 -15.16
CA LEU A 473 15.56 11.99 -15.71
C LEU A 473 16.76 12.83 -15.33
N LYS A 474 17.54 13.35 -16.32
CA LYS A 474 18.49 14.42 -16.06
C LYS A 474 17.66 15.52 -15.43
N ARG A 475 17.66 15.57 -14.10
CA ARG A 475 17.19 16.77 -13.40
C ARG A 475 18.05 17.87 -14.03
N PRO A 476 17.45 18.96 -14.54
CA PRO A 476 18.24 20.14 -14.79
C PRO A 476 19.08 20.29 -13.53
N ALA A 477 20.42 20.44 -13.72
CA ALA A 477 21.34 20.61 -12.62
C ALA A 477 20.64 21.51 -11.63
N ALA A 478 20.44 21.02 -10.43
CA ALA A 478 19.79 21.82 -9.40
C ALA A 478 20.70 23.03 -9.28
N LYS A 479 20.35 24.12 -9.99
CA LYS A 479 20.69 25.43 -9.50
C LYS A 479 20.27 25.32 -8.05
N SER A 480 21.21 25.44 -7.13
CA SER A 480 20.98 25.48 -5.69
C SER A 480 19.61 26.14 -5.47
N ARG A 481 18.54 25.34 -5.39
CA ARG A 481 17.27 25.85 -4.95
C ARG A 481 17.50 25.98 -3.47
N ARG A 482 17.90 27.16 -3.04
CA ARG A 482 17.39 27.70 -1.79
C ARG A 482 16.00 27.14 -1.67
N SER A 483 15.74 26.42 -0.57
CA SER A 483 14.46 25.79 -0.28
C SER A 483 13.36 26.71 -0.83
N THR A 484 12.64 26.26 -1.86
CA THR A 484 11.36 26.87 -2.15
C THR A 484 10.50 26.51 -0.95
N LEU A 485 10.62 27.26 0.10
CA LEU A 485 9.52 27.54 0.97
C LEU A 485 8.32 27.72 0.05
N SER A 486 7.25 26.98 0.26
CA SER A 486 5.92 27.27 -0.29
C SER A 486 5.70 28.77 -0.26
N ALA A 487 4.77 29.32 -1.01
CA ALA A 487 4.54 30.77 -1.12
C ALA A 487 4.37 31.46 0.24
N PHE A 488 5.42 31.43 1.02
CA PHE A 488 5.62 31.96 2.34
C PHE A 488 6.99 32.66 2.34
N PRO A 489 7.08 33.89 2.86
CA PRO A 489 5.93 34.68 3.32
C PRO A 489 5.09 35.22 2.14
N ASP A 490 3.76 35.28 2.36
CA ASP A 490 2.84 36.01 1.49
C ASP A 490 2.72 37.48 1.93
N GLN A 491 1.86 38.28 1.27
CA GLN A 491 1.69 39.70 1.62
C GLN A 491 1.19 39.91 3.05
N VAL A 492 0.39 38.99 3.60
CA VAL A 492 -0.13 39.08 4.97
C VAL A 492 0.99 38.74 5.97
N ASP A 493 1.81 37.75 5.66
CA ASP A 493 2.99 37.40 6.47
C ASP A 493 3.97 38.57 6.52
N TRP A 494 4.27 39.19 5.36
CA TRP A 494 5.14 40.35 5.28
C TRP A 494 4.57 41.54 6.07
N SER A 495 3.26 41.81 5.99
CA SER A 495 2.61 42.85 6.75
C SER A 495 2.74 42.65 8.26
N ALA A 496 2.51 41.40 8.72
CA ALA A 496 2.63 41.03 10.13
C ALA A 496 4.09 41.10 10.65
N MET A 497 5.05 40.72 9.83
CA MET A 497 6.49 40.80 10.17
C MET A 497 6.98 42.24 10.23
N ASN A 498 6.53 43.10 9.31
CA ASN A 498 6.85 44.51 9.32
C ASN A 498 6.25 45.19 10.57
N ASP A 499 4.96 44.93 10.87
CA ASP A 499 4.31 45.43 12.08
C ASP A 499 5.03 44.99 13.38
N PHE A 500 5.53 43.74 13.40
CA PHE A 500 6.38 43.30 14.52
C PHE A 500 7.70 44.09 14.60
N THR A 501 8.36 44.24 13.44
CA THR A 501 9.65 44.94 13.38
C THR A 501 9.51 46.44 13.77
N ASP A 502 8.41 47.06 13.37
CA ASP A 502 8.12 48.44 13.73
C ASP A 502 7.89 48.64 15.23
N ARG A 503 7.37 47.59 15.92
CA ARG A 503 7.09 47.66 17.38
C ARG A 503 8.26 47.20 18.26
N TYR A 504 8.97 46.17 17.84
CA TYR A 504 9.98 45.50 18.70
C TYR A 504 11.40 45.52 18.10
N GLY A 505 11.57 46.01 16.89
CA GLY A 505 12.84 45.88 16.15
C GLY A 505 12.99 44.53 15.46
N ALA A 506 14.21 44.22 15.04
CA ALA A 506 14.52 42.90 14.47
C ALA A 506 14.23 41.81 15.50
N PRO A 507 13.64 40.65 15.06
CA PRO A 507 13.40 39.56 16.00
C PRO A 507 14.71 39.05 16.63
N ASP A 508 14.73 39.02 17.95
CA ASP A 508 15.82 38.47 18.76
C ASP A 508 15.18 37.76 19.97
N PHE A 509 15.11 36.45 19.95
CA PHE A 509 14.41 35.67 20.97
C PHE A 509 15.36 34.80 21.77
N LYS A 510 14.97 34.55 23.00
CA LYS A 510 15.64 33.59 23.88
C LYS A 510 15.62 32.17 23.27
N PRO A 511 16.52 31.27 23.74
CA PRO A 511 16.65 29.93 23.16
C PRO A 511 15.33 29.13 23.09
N VAL A 512 14.41 29.34 24.04
CA VAL A 512 13.07 28.70 24.02
C VAL A 512 12.03 29.75 23.69
N LEU A 513 11.30 29.52 22.59
CA LEU A 513 10.15 30.37 22.19
C LEU A 513 8.85 29.60 22.28
N VAL A 514 7.93 30.09 23.10
CA VAL A 514 6.54 29.60 23.11
C VAL A 514 5.76 30.33 22.04
N VAL A 515 5.21 29.61 21.07
CA VAL A 515 4.40 30.15 19.97
C VAL A 515 2.92 29.83 20.21
N ILE A 516 2.11 30.88 20.33
CA ILE A 516 0.65 30.82 20.54
C ILE A 516 -0.07 31.43 19.35
N ALA A 517 -0.90 30.65 18.69
CA ALA A 517 -1.81 31.16 17.66
C ALA A 517 -3.13 31.59 18.30
N ALA A 518 -3.47 32.88 18.20
CA ALA A 518 -4.64 33.46 18.85
C ALA A 518 -5.62 34.07 17.82
N TYR A 519 -6.92 33.81 18.01
CA TYR A 519 -8.01 34.42 17.24
C TYR A 519 -9.22 34.72 18.13
N ASN A 520 -9.42 35.99 18.48
CA ASN A 520 -10.46 36.47 19.38
C ASN A 520 -10.46 35.70 20.72
N GLU A 521 -9.38 35.80 21.47
CA GLU A 521 -9.13 35.15 22.77
C GLU A 521 -8.80 36.18 23.87
N GLU A 522 -9.29 37.42 23.76
CA GLU A 522 -9.06 38.52 24.71
C GLU A 522 -9.32 38.10 26.17
N GLY A 523 -10.41 37.32 26.42
CA GLY A 523 -10.79 36.89 27.77
C GLY A 523 -9.98 35.73 28.32
N GLY A 524 -9.16 35.03 27.54
CA GLY A 524 -8.41 33.82 27.94
C GLY A 524 -6.90 33.96 27.91
N ILE A 525 -6.38 34.76 26.97
CA ILE A 525 -4.96 34.83 26.67
C ILE A 525 -4.13 35.31 27.85
N GLY A 526 -4.60 36.30 28.65
CA GLY A 526 -3.88 36.81 29.81
C GLY A 526 -3.57 35.72 30.82
N GLY A 527 -4.57 34.90 31.21
CA GLY A 527 -4.36 33.81 32.14
C GLY A 527 -3.42 32.72 31.65
N VAL A 528 -3.35 32.51 30.32
CA VAL A 528 -2.40 31.56 29.71
C VAL A 528 -0.98 32.11 29.86
N LEU A 529 -0.78 33.40 29.59
CA LEU A 529 0.52 34.05 29.62
C LEU A 529 1.08 34.14 31.05
N ASP A 530 0.25 34.43 32.06
CA ASP A 530 0.65 34.49 33.46
C ASP A 530 1.11 33.12 34.00
N ASN A 531 0.59 32.02 33.46
CA ASN A 531 0.93 30.66 33.85
C ASN A 531 2.08 30.04 33.02
N LEU A 532 2.71 30.79 32.10
CA LEU A 532 3.87 30.29 31.37
C LEU A 532 5.16 30.49 32.19
N PRO A 533 6.02 29.45 32.28
CA PRO A 533 7.29 29.59 33.00
C PRO A 533 8.25 30.53 32.25
N LYS A 534 8.94 31.40 33.00
CA LYS A 534 9.97 32.30 32.46
C LYS A 534 11.29 31.59 32.14
N GLU A 535 11.47 30.40 32.66
CA GLU A 535 12.60 29.50 32.42
C GLU A 535 12.13 28.07 32.29
N CYS A 536 12.69 27.30 31.34
CA CYS A 536 12.38 25.90 31.13
C CYS A 536 13.66 25.09 30.89
N CYS A 537 13.87 24.05 31.68
CA CYS A 537 15.05 23.18 31.62
C CYS A 537 16.41 23.94 31.71
N GLY A 538 16.47 25.05 32.46
CA GLY A 538 17.67 25.89 32.60
C GLY A 538 17.87 26.92 31.47
N LEU A 539 16.90 27.01 30.53
CA LEU A 539 16.94 27.99 29.45
C LEU A 539 15.84 29.05 29.63
N PRO A 540 16.16 30.34 29.37
CA PRO A 540 15.17 31.38 29.42
C PRO A 540 14.15 31.26 28.31
N VAL A 541 12.90 31.66 28.59
CA VAL A 541 11.74 31.53 27.73
C VAL A 541 11.24 32.90 27.29
N ASP A 542 10.95 33.04 26.00
CA ASP A 542 10.14 34.11 25.44
C ASP A 542 8.81 33.58 24.91
N VAL A 543 7.82 34.46 24.77
CA VAL A 543 6.50 34.12 24.28
C VAL A 543 6.14 34.99 23.08
N LEU A 544 5.74 34.39 21.99
CA LEU A 544 5.23 35.03 20.77
C LEU A 544 3.77 34.64 20.54
N VAL A 545 2.90 35.62 20.65
CA VAL A 545 1.48 35.48 20.28
C VAL A 545 1.29 35.94 18.84
N VAL A 546 0.93 35.01 17.96
CA VAL A 546 0.58 35.32 16.58
C VAL A 546 -0.94 35.56 16.51
N VAL A 547 -1.32 36.81 16.34
CA VAL A 547 -2.71 37.31 16.31
C VAL A 547 -3.22 37.24 14.89
N ASP A 548 -4.13 36.29 14.60
CA ASP A 548 -4.56 35.97 13.23
C ASP A 548 -5.85 36.72 12.86
N GLY A 549 -5.74 38.02 12.62
CA GLY A 549 -6.85 38.88 12.18
C GLY A 549 -7.96 39.03 13.21
N CYS A 550 -7.59 39.23 14.48
CA CYS A 550 -8.55 39.45 15.59
C CYS A 550 -9.29 40.78 15.46
N ALA A 551 -10.57 40.77 15.84
CA ALA A 551 -11.41 41.96 15.93
C ALA A 551 -11.55 42.50 17.35
N ASP A 552 -10.99 41.79 18.36
CA ASP A 552 -11.01 42.10 19.79
C ASP A 552 -9.65 42.61 20.33
N GLY A 553 -9.56 42.79 21.62
CA GLY A 553 -8.34 43.28 22.31
C GLY A 553 -7.25 42.23 22.53
N THR A 554 -7.29 41.05 21.87
CA THR A 554 -6.31 39.97 22.09
C THR A 554 -4.86 40.40 21.99
N ALA A 555 -4.50 41.23 20.98
CA ALA A 555 -3.14 41.72 20.80
C ALA A 555 -2.69 42.66 21.95
N ARG A 556 -3.59 43.53 22.41
CA ARG A 556 -3.34 44.46 23.52
C ARG A 556 -3.11 43.68 24.82
N VAL A 557 -4.03 42.76 25.15
CA VAL A 557 -3.90 41.94 26.37
C VAL A 557 -2.61 41.13 26.37
N ALA A 558 -2.26 40.52 25.22
CA ALA A 558 -1.02 39.75 25.12
C ALA A 558 0.23 40.62 25.37
N ALA A 559 0.26 41.84 24.83
CA ALA A 559 1.37 42.77 25.06
C ALA A 559 1.42 43.25 26.49
N GLU A 560 0.29 43.53 27.14
CA GLU A 560 0.19 43.95 28.56
C GLU A 560 0.73 42.87 29.51
N HIS A 561 0.61 41.56 29.14
CA HIS A 561 1.19 40.43 29.88
C HIS A 561 2.64 40.08 29.46
N GLY A 562 3.31 40.98 28.71
CA GLY A 562 4.74 40.88 28.39
C GLY A 562 5.09 39.92 27.25
N ALA A 563 4.12 39.46 26.45
CA ALA A 563 4.38 38.64 25.27
C ALA A 563 4.70 39.52 24.05
N TYR A 564 5.58 39.03 23.16
CA TYR A 564 5.71 39.61 21.84
C TYR A 564 4.44 39.30 21.03
N THR A 565 3.98 40.27 20.23
CA THR A 565 2.79 40.11 19.38
C THR A 565 3.12 40.33 17.92
N CYS A 566 2.76 39.36 17.08
CA CYS A 566 2.86 39.42 15.62
C CYS A 566 1.43 39.43 15.03
N VAL A 567 0.99 40.59 14.53
CA VAL A 567 -0.44 40.82 14.17
C VAL A 567 -0.64 40.71 12.68
N ALA A 568 -1.32 39.64 12.26
CA ALA A 568 -1.78 39.50 10.87
C ALA A 568 -3.06 40.32 10.63
N PRO A 569 -3.15 41.07 9.51
CA PRO A 569 -4.31 41.93 9.24
C PRO A 569 -5.59 41.15 8.89
N THR A 570 -5.51 39.87 8.57
CA THR A 570 -6.66 39.05 8.20
C THR A 570 -6.53 37.63 8.75
N ASN A 571 -7.65 37.03 9.15
CA ASN A 571 -7.69 35.64 9.61
C ASN A 571 -7.42 34.67 8.45
N ARG A 572 -6.42 33.80 8.64
CA ARG A 572 -6.04 32.74 7.69
C ARG A 572 -6.08 31.36 8.34
N GLY A 573 -6.41 31.30 9.63
CA GLY A 573 -6.51 30.09 10.43
C GLY A 573 -5.24 29.68 11.14
N GLN A 574 -5.40 28.89 12.18
CA GLN A 574 -4.34 28.47 13.11
C GLN A 574 -3.07 27.91 12.42
N GLY A 575 -3.23 27.22 11.29
CA GLY A 575 -2.08 26.68 10.54
C GLY A 575 -1.19 27.76 9.92
N ALA A 576 -1.78 28.88 9.45
CA ALA A 576 -1.01 30.01 8.93
C ALA A 576 -0.33 30.78 10.06
N ALA A 577 -1.04 31.00 11.17
CA ALA A 577 -0.49 31.67 12.35
C ALA A 577 0.73 30.91 12.94
N LEU A 578 0.63 29.59 13.12
CA LEU A 578 1.77 28.79 13.60
C LEU A 578 2.93 28.78 12.61
N ARG A 579 2.65 28.70 11.29
CA ARG A 579 3.72 28.80 10.28
C ARG A 579 4.47 30.11 10.36
N LEU A 580 3.76 31.24 10.53
CA LEU A 580 4.37 32.55 10.75
C LEU A 580 5.20 32.56 12.03
N GLY A 581 4.66 32.03 13.15
CA GLY A 581 5.38 31.94 14.42
C GLY A 581 6.66 31.12 14.34
N TYR A 582 6.66 29.98 13.61
CA TYR A 582 7.87 29.19 13.41
C TYR A 582 8.94 29.93 12.59
N HIS A 583 8.50 30.72 11.62
CA HIS A 583 9.42 31.53 10.84
C HIS A 583 10.03 32.67 11.68
N MET A 584 9.20 33.33 12.47
CA MET A 584 9.69 34.35 13.43
C MET A 584 10.69 33.76 14.43
N ALA A 585 10.42 32.54 14.95
CA ALA A 585 11.34 31.81 15.82
C ALA A 585 12.70 31.57 15.14
N ALA A 586 12.71 31.20 13.88
CA ALA A 586 13.95 30.98 13.11
C ALA A 586 14.69 32.30 12.82
N MET A 587 13.96 33.37 12.51
CA MET A 587 14.54 34.68 12.26
C MET A 587 15.16 35.30 13.54
N GLY A 588 14.51 35.09 14.69
CA GLY A 588 14.96 35.60 15.99
C GLY A 588 15.89 34.65 16.74
N GLY A 589 16.41 33.59 16.10
CA GLY A 589 17.47 32.73 16.66
C GLY A 589 17.02 31.77 17.75
N ALA A 590 15.72 31.58 18.00
CA ALA A 590 15.23 30.58 18.96
C ALA A 590 15.66 29.16 18.55
N GLU A 591 16.23 28.41 19.49
CA GLU A 591 16.67 27.01 19.24
C GLU A 591 15.51 26.02 19.32
N TYR A 592 14.61 26.23 20.26
CA TYR A 592 13.47 25.36 20.54
C TYR A 592 12.16 26.13 20.44
N VAL A 593 11.16 25.47 19.86
CA VAL A 593 9.79 25.96 19.79
C VAL A 593 8.88 25.05 20.60
N VAL A 594 8.10 25.64 21.48
CA VAL A 594 6.97 25.01 22.15
C VAL A 594 5.68 25.66 21.66
N THR A 595 4.66 24.88 21.35
CA THR A 595 3.33 25.42 20.99
C THR A 595 2.33 25.12 22.08
N THR A 596 1.48 26.11 22.42
CA THR A 596 0.30 25.92 23.29
C THR A 596 -0.88 26.68 22.70
N ASP A 597 -2.10 26.35 23.13
CA ASP A 597 -3.32 27.04 22.69
C ASP A 597 -3.64 28.23 23.61
N ALA A 598 -4.34 29.24 23.09
CA ALA A 598 -4.69 30.48 23.78
C ALA A 598 -5.86 30.34 24.77
N ASP A 599 -6.46 29.12 24.90
CA ASP A 599 -7.71 28.90 25.63
C ASP A 599 -7.55 28.30 27.05
N GLY A 600 -6.32 28.14 27.50
CA GLY A 600 -5.98 27.68 28.85
C GLY A 600 -6.29 26.22 29.13
N GLN A 601 -6.41 25.38 28.07
CA GLN A 601 -6.72 23.96 28.25
C GLN A 601 -5.50 23.11 28.65
N TYR A 602 -4.26 23.60 28.52
CA TYR A 602 -3.05 22.85 28.87
C TYR A 602 -2.41 23.34 30.16
N GLU A 603 -1.81 22.40 30.88
CA GLU A 603 -1.02 22.69 32.08
C GLU A 603 0.38 23.13 31.62
N ASN A 604 0.65 24.43 31.67
CA ASN A 604 1.91 25.00 31.18
C ASN A 604 3.15 24.62 32.02
N ASP A 605 2.95 24.25 33.29
CA ASP A 605 4.02 23.76 34.17
C ASP A 605 4.57 22.39 33.71
N GLU A 606 3.85 21.67 32.84
CA GLU A 606 4.32 20.42 32.23
C GLU A 606 5.26 20.67 31.04
N MET A 607 5.56 21.91 30.64
CA MET A 607 6.44 22.24 29.50
C MET A 607 7.83 21.58 29.59
N PRO A 608 8.49 21.41 30.75
CA PRO A 608 9.76 20.70 30.83
C PRO A 608 9.68 19.24 30.35
N MET A 609 8.52 18.58 30.48
CA MET A 609 8.33 17.22 29.98
C MET A 609 8.43 17.16 28.44
N LEU A 610 7.99 18.22 27.74
CA LEU A 610 8.12 18.33 26.29
C LEU A 610 9.55 18.64 25.84
N LEU A 611 10.23 19.53 26.55
CA LEU A 611 11.52 20.07 26.10
C LEU A 611 12.69 19.15 26.45
N ARG A 612 12.70 18.56 27.65
CA ARG A 612 13.83 17.74 28.14
C ARG A 612 14.20 16.61 27.17
N PRO A 613 13.26 15.80 26.65
CA PRO A 613 13.62 14.71 25.72
C PRO A 613 14.23 15.20 24.41
N ILE A 614 13.92 16.44 23.97
CA ILE A 614 14.49 17.03 22.75
C ILE A 614 15.92 17.51 23.03
N MET A 615 16.16 18.11 24.17
CA MET A 615 17.49 18.55 24.61
C MET A 615 18.43 17.36 24.79
N ASP A 616 17.95 16.29 25.39
CA ASP A 616 18.69 15.04 25.62
C ASP A 616 18.83 14.16 24.35
N ASP A 617 18.41 14.66 23.18
CA ASP A 617 18.41 13.96 21.88
C ASP A 617 17.68 12.61 21.90
N ALA A 618 16.75 12.41 22.83
CA ALA A 618 15.89 11.21 22.90
C ALA A 618 14.73 11.27 21.90
N ALA A 619 14.26 12.47 21.55
CA ALA A 619 13.20 12.70 20.59
C ALA A 619 13.49 13.93 19.72
N ASP A 620 12.91 14.00 18.53
CA ASP A 620 12.95 15.18 17.65
C ASP A 620 11.67 16.01 17.75
N PHE A 621 10.56 15.34 18.10
CA PHE A 621 9.23 15.91 18.23
C PHE A 621 8.51 15.29 19.42
N THR A 622 8.06 16.12 20.36
CA THR A 622 7.27 15.70 21.52
C THR A 622 5.87 16.28 21.46
N THR A 623 4.89 15.55 21.95
CA THR A 623 3.50 16.00 22.04
C THR A 623 2.83 15.39 23.26
N GLY A 624 1.93 16.13 23.87
CA GLY A 624 1.07 15.55 24.88
C GLY A 624 0.06 14.59 24.29
N SER A 625 -0.46 13.69 25.11
CA SER A 625 -1.55 12.78 24.78
C SER A 625 -2.54 12.69 25.92
N ARG A 626 -3.81 13.03 25.64
CA ARG A 626 -4.89 12.89 26.63
C ARG A 626 -5.24 11.43 26.93
N ARG A 627 -4.78 10.49 26.09
CA ARG A 627 -4.97 9.06 26.34
C ARG A 627 -3.94 8.45 27.28
N LEU A 628 -2.77 9.08 27.37
CA LEU A 628 -1.71 8.69 28.29
C LEU A 628 -1.80 9.47 29.62
N GLY A 629 -2.35 10.69 29.59
CA GLY A 629 -2.49 11.59 30.73
C GLY A 629 -3.94 11.74 31.21
N VAL A 630 -4.26 12.95 31.68
CA VAL A 630 -5.57 13.28 32.27
C VAL A 630 -6.35 14.22 31.36
N ALA A 631 -7.62 13.92 31.12
CA ALA A 631 -8.54 14.80 30.38
C ALA A 631 -9.97 14.69 30.93
N PRO A 632 -10.80 15.75 30.81
CA PRO A 632 -12.21 15.70 31.19
C PRO A 632 -12.96 14.62 30.39
N GLY A 633 -13.72 13.74 31.08
CA GLY A 633 -14.31 12.53 30.55
C GLY A 633 -15.71 12.66 29.92
N ASP A 634 -16.30 13.86 29.81
CA ASP A 634 -17.75 14.00 29.61
C ASP A 634 -18.27 13.79 28.19
N ASP A 635 -17.41 13.77 27.15
CA ASP A 635 -17.84 13.62 25.76
C ASP A 635 -17.36 12.28 25.15
N LYS A 636 -18.20 11.25 25.28
CA LYS A 636 -17.93 9.89 24.74
C LYS A 636 -17.73 9.91 23.22
N VAL A 637 -18.44 10.76 22.48
CA VAL A 637 -18.33 10.86 21.00
C VAL A 637 -16.97 11.44 20.61
N ARG A 638 -16.53 12.48 21.31
CA ARG A 638 -15.21 13.11 21.09
C ARG A 638 -14.09 12.13 21.44
N TRP A 639 -14.25 11.37 22.52
CA TRP A 639 -13.26 10.37 22.93
C TRP A 639 -13.13 9.22 21.91
N LEU A 640 -14.27 8.74 21.36
CA LEU A 640 -14.29 7.77 20.27
C LEU A 640 -13.58 8.33 19.02
N GLY A 641 -13.85 9.60 18.67
CA GLY A 641 -13.18 10.29 17.57
C GLY A 641 -11.67 10.33 17.71
N VAL A 642 -11.15 10.63 18.90
CA VAL A 642 -9.70 10.61 19.19
C VAL A 642 -9.11 9.23 18.94
N ARG A 643 -9.79 8.14 19.40
CA ARG A 643 -9.33 6.77 19.16
C ARG A 643 -9.32 6.40 17.69
N VAL A 644 -10.39 6.69 16.97
CA VAL A 644 -10.50 6.40 15.52
C VAL A 644 -9.39 7.10 14.74
N TYR A 645 -9.16 8.39 14.99
CA TYR A 645 -8.13 9.14 14.26
C TYR A 645 -6.71 8.79 14.69
N ALA A 646 -6.49 8.44 15.95
CA ALA A 646 -5.21 7.91 16.41
C ALA A 646 -4.89 6.56 15.74
N THR A 647 -5.88 5.68 15.65
CA THR A 647 -5.73 4.40 14.94
C THR A 647 -5.48 4.62 13.45
N LEU A 648 -6.24 5.51 12.79
CA LEU A 648 -6.02 5.86 11.40
C LEU A 648 -4.60 6.41 11.17
N ALA A 649 -4.14 7.34 12.01
CA ALA A 649 -2.79 7.87 11.94
C ALA A 649 -1.73 6.78 12.13
N SER A 650 -1.96 5.86 13.07
CA SER A 650 -1.06 4.73 13.33
C SER A 650 -0.92 3.82 12.11
N ILE A 651 -2.03 3.48 11.46
CA ILE A 651 -2.05 2.68 10.23
C ILE A 651 -1.34 3.44 9.11
N LEU A 652 -1.69 4.70 8.87
CA LEU A 652 -1.15 5.50 7.78
C LEU A 652 0.36 5.75 7.92
N THR A 653 0.87 5.94 9.14
CA THR A 653 2.28 6.26 9.39
C THR A 653 3.15 5.06 9.76
N ALA A 654 2.53 3.90 10.02
CA ALA A 654 3.17 2.70 10.58
C ALA A 654 3.91 3.01 11.92
N ARG A 655 3.36 3.90 12.74
CA ARG A 655 3.85 4.30 14.07
C ARG A 655 2.69 4.24 15.05
N HIS A 656 2.93 3.78 16.27
CA HIS A 656 1.90 3.83 17.30
C HIS A 656 1.67 5.28 17.72
N ILE A 657 0.45 5.78 17.54
CA ILE A 657 0.02 7.15 17.88
C ILE A 657 -1.21 7.05 18.77
N THR A 658 -1.20 7.77 19.87
CA THR A 658 -2.29 7.74 20.85
C THR A 658 -3.20 8.98 20.77
N ASP A 659 -2.65 10.14 20.35
CA ASP A 659 -3.43 11.37 20.14
C ASP A 659 -2.88 12.19 18.96
N THR A 660 -3.74 12.54 18.01
CA THR A 660 -3.36 13.33 16.83
C THR A 660 -3.65 14.81 16.95
N SER A 661 -4.41 15.23 17.96
CA SER A 661 -4.99 16.57 18.04
C SER A 661 -4.57 17.37 19.26
N PHE A 662 -3.60 16.90 20.03
CA PHE A 662 -3.05 17.64 21.17
C PHE A 662 -2.22 18.83 20.67
N GLY A 663 -2.46 20.04 21.17
CA GLY A 663 -1.81 21.27 20.70
C GLY A 663 -0.52 21.62 21.43
N PHE A 664 -0.27 21.07 22.63
CA PHE A 664 0.92 21.31 23.44
C PHE A 664 2.06 20.39 22.95
N ARG A 665 3.08 20.99 22.34
CA ARG A 665 4.12 20.29 21.59
C ARG A 665 5.46 20.96 21.69
N GLY A 666 6.54 20.17 21.63
CA GLY A 666 7.90 20.65 21.59
C GLY A 666 8.68 20.14 20.38
N MET A 667 9.58 20.96 19.84
CA MET A 667 10.46 20.59 18.73
C MET A 667 11.61 21.58 18.58
N ARG A 668 12.68 21.20 17.88
CA ARG A 668 13.70 22.17 17.44
C ARG A 668 13.11 23.09 16.37
N THR A 669 13.51 24.36 16.38
CA THR A 669 13.08 25.37 15.38
C THR A 669 13.36 24.91 13.94
N SER A 670 14.50 24.26 13.71
CA SER A 670 14.85 23.69 12.40
C SER A 670 13.85 22.64 11.93
N LEU A 671 13.31 21.82 12.83
CA LEU A 671 12.25 20.84 12.50
C LEU A 671 10.93 21.55 12.21
N ALA A 672 10.54 22.54 13.02
CA ALA A 672 9.32 23.34 12.82
C ALA A 672 9.30 23.99 11.42
N CYS A 673 10.43 24.57 10.99
CA CYS A 673 10.60 25.18 9.67
C CYS A 673 10.74 24.19 8.51
N SER A 674 11.04 22.92 8.77
CA SER A 674 11.17 21.89 7.73
C SER A 674 9.85 21.42 7.16
N VAL A 675 8.74 21.65 7.86
CA VAL A 675 7.39 21.22 7.48
C VAL A 675 6.61 22.33 6.79
N GLU A 676 5.77 21.96 5.84
CA GLU A 676 4.92 22.86 5.09
C GLU A 676 3.46 22.70 5.55
N LEU A 677 3.02 23.59 6.43
CA LEU A 677 1.63 23.64 6.88
C LEU A 677 0.78 24.33 5.80
N GLN A 678 -0.18 23.61 5.23
CA GLN A 678 -1.07 24.10 4.16
C GLN A 678 -2.53 24.25 4.61
N GLN A 679 -2.88 23.64 5.75
CA GLN A 679 -4.26 23.59 6.20
C GLN A 679 -4.53 24.75 7.17
N PRO A 680 -5.61 25.53 6.94
CA PRO A 680 -6.01 26.59 7.86
C PRO A 680 -6.52 26.04 9.20
N GLN A 681 -7.12 24.84 9.17
CA GLN A 681 -7.62 24.14 10.37
C GLN A 681 -7.06 22.72 10.39
N TYR A 682 -7.06 22.07 11.56
CA TYR A 682 -6.55 20.69 11.77
C TYR A 682 -5.05 20.55 11.57
N GLN A 683 -4.29 21.65 11.68
CA GLN A 683 -2.83 21.68 11.53
C GLN A 683 -2.10 20.74 12.50
N ALA A 684 -2.74 20.38 13.62
CA ALA A 684 -2.17 19.45 14.60
C ALA A 684 -1.87 18.09 13.99
N SER A 685 -2.80 17.52 13.22
CA SER A 685 -2.58 16.27 12.50
C SER A 685 -1.68 16.45 11.28
N GLU A 686 -1.75 17.61 10.60
CA GLU A 686 -0.87 17.91 9.48
C GLU A 686 0.59 17.96 9.91
N LEU A 687 0.89 18.69 11.00
CA LEU A 687 2.24 18.79 11.57
C LEU A 687 2.77 17.40 11.97
N LEU A 688 1.98 16.63 12.74
CA LEU A 688 2.36 15.29 13.21
C LEU A 688 2.71 14.35 12.04
N ILE A 689 1.83 14.24 11.04
CA ILE A 689 2.06 13.39 9.88
C ILE A 689 3.27 13.86 9.06
N SER A 690 3.47 15.18 8.95
CA SER A 690 4.58 15.75 8.17
C SER A 690 5.94 15.53 8.83
N VAL A 691 6.07 15.71 10.15
CA VAL A 691 7.33 15.47 10.88
C VAL A 691 7.69 13.97 10.87
N LEU A 692 6.70 13.09 11.03
CA LEU A 692 6.89 11.64 10.94
C LEU A 692 7.32 11.20 9.54
N ALA A 693 6.76 11.80 8.50
CA ALA A 693 7.16 11.56 7.12
C ALA A 693 8.60 12.03 6.84
N GLY A 694 9.05 13.04 7.54
CA GLY A 694 10.45 13.52 7.54
C GLY A 694 11.42 12.56 8.24
N GLY A 695 10.92 11.62 9.05
CA GLY A 695 11.72 10.65 9.79
C GLY A 695 11.97 11.04 11.24
N ALA A 696 11.29 12.09 11.76
CA ALA A 696 11.43 12.53 13.15
C ALA A 696 11.06 11.42 14.15
N ARG A 697 11.79 11.38 15.26
CA ARG A 697 11.52 10.50 16.40
C ARG A 697 10.43 11.15 17.26
N LEU A 698 9.23 10.56 17.27
CA LEU A 698 8.09 11.01 18.07
C LEU A 698 8.15 10.42 19.47
N LEU A 699 7.87 11.26 20.48
CA LEU A 699 7.58 10.85 21.86
C LEU A 699 6.26 11.49 22.30
N GLU A 700 5.26 10.65 22.63
CA GLU A 700 3.99 11.07 23.23
C GLU A 700 4.09 10.98 24.76
N LEU A 701 3.64 12.02 25.45
CA LEU A 701 3.80 12.18 26.89
C LEU A 701 2.45 12.23 27.59
N PRO A 702 2.33 11.66 28.79
CA PRO A 702 1.11 11.80 29.61
C PRO A 702 1.01 13.24 30.10
N MET A 703 0.06 14.00 29.59
CA MET A 703 -0.11 15.41 29.93
C MET A 703 -1.56 15.72 30.30
N THR A 704 -1.72 16.80 31.06
CA THR A 704 -3.02 17.20 31.61
C THR A 704 -3.73 18.15 30.66
N MET A 705 -4.96 17.83 30.32
CA MET A 705 -5.88 18.70 29.62
C MET A 705 -6.99 19.15 30.56
N ARG A 706 -7.22 20.44 30.69
CA ARG A 706 -8.27 21.04 31.53
C ARG A 706 -9.51 21.42 30.72
N VAL A 707 -10.59 21.74 31.41
CA VAL A 707 -11.74 22.41 30.79
C VAL A 707 -11.30 23.81 30.38
N ARG A 708 -11.79 24.30 29.25
CA ARG A 708 -11.50 25.65 28.74
C ARG A 708 -11.83 26.70 29.80
N SER A 709 -10.93 27.63 30.04
CA SER A 709 -11.08 28.68 31.04
C SER A 709 -12.02 29.82 30.61
N ALA A 710 -12.09 30.13 29.28
CA ALA A 710 -12.94 31.18 28.73
C ALA A 710 -13.32 30.90 27.27
N GLY A 711 -14.41 31.57 26.78
CA GLY A 711 -14.87 31.52 25.39
C GLY A 711 -15.75 30.32 25.06
N THR A 712 -16.38 30.35 23.86
CA THR A 712 -17.24 29.28 23.35
C THR A 712 -16.50 28.43 22.31
N THR A 713 -16.82 27.12 22.25
CA THR A 713 -16.22 26.25 21.24
C THR A 713 -16.63 26.71 19.82
N LYS A 714 -15.63 27.01 18.98
CA LYS A 714 -15.83 27.40 17.57
C LYS A 714 -15.98 26.16 16.66
N LYS A 715 -16.10 24.93 17.25
CA LYS A 715 -16.24 23.66 16.54
C LYS A 715 -17.73 23.38 16.27
N GLY A 716 -18.09 23.21 15.01
CA GLY A 716 -19.44 22.85 14.59
C GLY A 716 -19.79 21.37 14.87
N ASN A 717 -20.80 20.84 14.17
CA ASN A 717 -21.31 19.47 14.32
C ASN A 717 -20.16 18.43 14.29
N ASN A 718 -20.11 17.58 15.31
CA ASN A 718 -19.02 16.60 15.54
C ASN A 718 -18.77 15.67 14.34
N PHE A 719 -19.80 15.24 13.63
CA PHE A 719 -19.68 14.35 12.47
C PHE A 719 -19.00 15.03 11.27
N VAL A 720 -19.44 16.24 10.91
CA VAL A 720 -18.84 17.03 9.82
C VAL A 720 -17.39 17.41 10.15
N TYR A 721 -17.14 17.77 11.42
CA TYR A 721 -15.80 18.04 11.93
C TYR A 721 -14.89 16.82 11.75
N GLY A 722 -15.38 15.64 12.13
CA GLY A 722 -14.66 14.36 11.99
C GLY A 722 -14.32 14.06 10.52
N MET A 723 -15.30 14.11 9.61
CA MET A 723 -15.03 13.87 8.18
C MET A 723 -13.96 14.83 7.60
N ARG A 724 -14.04 16.12 7.95
CA ARG A 724 -13.03 17.11 7.53
C ARG A 724 -11.66 16.79 8.10
N TYR A 725 -11.59 16.36 9.37
CA TYR A 725 -10.36 15.96 10.02
C TYR A 725 -9.72 14.75 9.34
N GLY A 726 -10.49 13.69 9.08
CA GLY A 726 -10.05 12.50 8.35
C GLY A 726 -9.56 12.83 6.93
N LYS A 727 -10.28 13.72 6.21
CA LYS A 727 -9.86 14.21 4.88
C LYS A 727 -8.50 14.93 4.94
N VAL A 728 -8.25 15.76 5.95
CA VAL A 728 -6.97 16.45 6.13
C VAL A 728 -5.86 15.44 6.41
N MET A 729 -6.08 14.47 7.30
CA MET A 729 -5.10 13.43 7.60
C MET A 729 -4.72 12.61 6.37
N THR A 730 -5.71 12.08 5.65
CA THR A 730 -5.49 11.28 4.44
C THR A 730 -4.80 12.10 3.34
N ARG A 731 -5.22 13.35 3.15
CA ARG A 731 -4.61 14.26 2.16
C ARG A 731 -3.15 14.60 2.52
N THR A 732 -2.87 14.83 3.79
CA THR A 732 -1.50 15.09 4.28
C THR A 732 -0.64 13.85 4.13
N TRP A 733 -1.15 12.68 4.54
CA TRP A 733 -0.44 11.43 4.35
C TRP A 733 -0.14 11.17 2.88
N LEU A 734 -1.12 11.31 1.99
CA LEU A 734 -0.92 11.17 0.55
C LEU A 734 0.14 12.15 0.04
N ARG A 735 0.12 13.40 0.51
CA ARG A 735 1.11 14.42 0.17
C ARG A 735 2.51 14.04 0.64
N GLU A 736 2.66 13.64 1.89
CA GLU A 736 3.98 13.47 2.52
C GLU A 736 4.56 12.07 2.28
N TYR A 737 3.75 11.01 2.39
CA TYR A 737 4.22 9.63 2.28
C TYR A 737 4.22 9.09 0.86
N VAL A 738 3.28 9.54 0.02
CA VAL A 738 3.15 9.06 -1.36
C VAL A 738 3.76 10.07 -2.34
N LEU A 739 3.33 11.34 -2.31
CA LEU A 739 3.75 12.34 -3.29
C LEU A 739 5.11 12.99 -2.97
N ARG A 740 5.41 13.27 -1.68
CA ARG A 740 6.68 13.90 -1.27
C ARG A 740 7.82 12.91 -1.06
N ARG A 741 7.57 11.69 -0.61
CA ARG A 741 8.64 10.66 -0.57
C ARG A 741 9.22 10.36 -1.95
N VAL A 742 8.48 10.64 -2.99
CA VAL A 742 8.95 10.56 -4.38
C VAL A 742 9.95 11.70 -4.71
N THR A 743 10.02 12.79 -3.95
CA THR A 743 10.74 14.01 -4.34
C THR A 743 11.81 14.50 -3.36
N ARG A 744 11.98 13.96 -2.15
CA ARG A 744 12.90 14.53 -1.12
C ARG A 744 13.99 13.58 -0.61
N ARG A 745 15.17 14.17 -0.32
CA ARG A 745 16.27 13.62 0.49
C ARG A 745 15.86 13.54 1.97
N PRO A 746 16.41 12.59 2.78
CA PRO A 746 16.23 12.58 4.22
C PRO A 746 16.76 13.87 4.84
N LEU A 747 16.11 14.30 5.94
CA LEU A 747 16.63 15.36 6.83
C LEU A 747 18.03 14.95 7.32
N PRO A 748 18.99 15.86 7.40
CA PRO A 748 20.28 15.56 8.02
C PRO A 748 20.04 15.28 9.50
N THR A 749 20.26 14.04 9.91
CA THR A 749 20.38 13.66 11.30
C THR A 749 21.73 14.17 11.80
N GLY A 750 21.72 15.11 12.75
CA GLY A 750 22.88 15.47 13.57
C GLY A 750 24.11 15.91 12.78
N ALA A 751 24.13 17.10 12.20
CA ALA A 751 25.38 17.81 11.90
C ALA A 751 25.63 18.78 13.05
N SER A 752 26.67 18.50 13.83
CA SER A 752 27.26 19.41 14.77
C SER A 752 27.44 20.81 14.15
N ALA A 753 27.06 21.82 14.91
CA ALA A 753 27.32 23.24 14.61
C ALA A 753 28.82 23.50 14.50
N SER A 754 29.41 23.30 13.31
CA SER A 754 30.77 23.74 13.02
C SER A 754 31.02 23.91 11.53
N SER A 755 30.24 24.75 10.85
CA SER A 755 30.57 25.25 9.51
C SER A 755 29.64 26.40 9.06
N VAL A 756 29.43 27.40 9.91
CA VAL A 756 28.76 28.66 9.51
C VAL A 756 29.75 29.83 9.46
N ASP A 757 31.03 29.62 9.80
CA ASP A 757 32.07 30.64 9.73
C ASP A 757 32.97 30.48 8.49
N GLN A 758 32.42 30.51 7.28
CA GLN A 758 33.16 30.82 6.06
C GLN A 758 32.21 31.10 4.91
N ALA A 759 31.61 32.26 4.88
CA ALA A 759 31.22 33.04 3.70
C ALA A 759 30.54 34.33 4.16
N ALA A 760 31.35 35.29 4.61
CA ALA A 760 31.01 36.71 4.57
C ALA A 760 31.38 37.26 3.20
#